data_af92e1d3720e0d07c4f032a304a145f1
#
_entry.id   af92e1d3720e0d07c4f032a304a145f1
#
_cell.length_a   1.000
_cell.length_b   1.000
_cell.length_c   1.000
_cell.angle_alpha   90.00
_cell.angle_beta   90.00
_cell.angle_gamma   90.00
#
_symmetry.space_group_name_H-M   'P 1'
#
loop_
_entity.id
_entity.type
_entity.pdbx_description
1 polymer ?
#
loop_
_entity_poly.entity_id
_entity_poly.type
_entity_poly.pdbx_seq_one_letter_code
_entity_poly.pdbx_strand_id
1 'polypeptide(L)'
;MKKLIIAEKPSLAMNIVKALNVREKHDGYFENDSYVVSFAYGHLFQLKNVSDYTGEKTTWESMPLPFIPEKFSFKLKEEPGVKKQFEILKKLIERTDIFEIVHCGDADREGQVIIDLIILASRTGKAVKRLWLPEQTEDTIRSEIKNMKDNEEYKNFYNEGIARTYLDWLMGINITVYVSVKAGAKFNSGRVLIPIVKFIYDRDMAIKNFIPEKYYILESNTNNIKLSIKEPRYSIKELPEALKESEILNKKKAIVNEIEKKEIKKTPPKLFSLSKLQSKLSKDYKMTFDKSLKIIQELYEKGYLTYPRTNTQYLAEAEKEKVRKIIETLNDSELEFKDTKRIFDDTKIESHSAIIITSKLPGELSEEENKVYMTVKNRFISNFLKEETIINQTVMKITVGSQNFDFKGESIKSEGFLKYEKQELTNSLPDLQKGEEFEVHFKPEEKVTTAPVKITEETLSNFLENPFRKEIKEAQENENEEYKNMFEGIEIGTQATRTGIIENAIKIGYISRNKGAFSIEDKGIKFIETLNLLEIDLYKEKTVEFSKSLKQIFSGKKSVEVILKEAEQELKNIINKDVKVEKYTQEKEVIGKCPKCGAKIYESNKSFYCEKYKEGCKTTLWKESKYFDQVLKITKEKAKKLIKGDKVKFKLKGKNNEYEAYFTLKMKGDYINLEKGEFVSKKKK
;
A
#
# COMPACT_ATOMS: atom_id res chain seq x y z
N MET A 1 20.02 -0.34 40.87
CA MET A 1 19.09 0.55 40.14
C MET A 1 19.19 0.21 38.67
N LYS A 2 18.03 -0.15 38.02
CA LYS A 2 17.96 -0.65 36.65
C LYS A 2 17.13 0.24 35.78
N LYS A 3 17.33 0.16 34.44
CA LYS A 3 16.49 0.81 33.45
C LYS A 3 15.50 -0.24 32.89
N LEU A 4 14.23 0.12 32.76
CA LEU A 4 13.22 -0.70 32.12
C LEU A 4 13.05 -0.27 30.66
N ILE A 5 13.43 -1.13 29.73
CA ILE A 5 13.23 -0.92 28.29
C ILE A 5 11.91 -1.60 27.89
N ILE A 6 11.00 -0.82 27.32
CA ILE A 6 9.71 -1.32 26.81
C ILE A 6 9.75 -1.26 25.29
N ALA A 7 9.90 -2.40 24.65
CA ALA A 7 9.89 -2.54 23.19
C ALA A 7 8.45 -2.67 22.66
N GLU A 8 8.20 -2.24 21.44
CA GLU A 8 6.88 -2.34 20.81
C GLU A 8 6.44 -3.79 20.56
N LYS A 9 7.41 -4.68 20.33
CA LYS A 9 7.16 -6.08 19.94
C LYS A 9 8.27 -7.01 20.42
N PRO A 10 7.97 -8.32 20.52
CA PRO A 10 8.95 -9.31 21.01
C PRO A 10 10.23 -9.38 20.18
N SER A 11 10.17 -9.24 18.87
CA SER A 11 11.36 -9.28 17.98
C SER A 11 12.33 -8.16 18.30
N LEU A 12 11.84 -6.93 18.51
CA LEU A 12 12.66 -5.80 18.91
C LEU A 12 13.28 -6.00 20.29
N ALA A 13 12.49 -6.51 21.26
CA ALA A 13 13.02 -6.83 22.59
C ALA A 13 14.18 -7.84 22.52
N MET A 14 14.06 -8.88 21.67
CA MET A 14 15.13 -9.87 21.50
C MET A 14 16.39 -9.27 20.88
N ASN A 15 16.29 -8.34 19.95
CA ASN A 15 17.44 -7.62 19.40
C ASN A 15 18.15 -6.78 20.48
N ILE A 16 17.37 -6.11 21.35
CA ILE A 16 17.90 -5.35 22.48
C ILE A 16 18.56 -6.26 23.51
N VAL A 17 17.90 -7.37 23.89
CA VAL A 17 18.43 -8.40 24.78
C VAL A 17 19.78 -8.89 24.31
N LYS A 18 19.92 -9.18 23.03
CA LYS A 18 21.17 -9.63 22.42
C LYS A 18 22.24 -8.53 22.44
N ALA A 19 21.89 -7.32 22.02
CA ALA A 19 22.81 -6.20 21.95
C ALA A 19 23.37 -5.80 23.33
N LEU A 20 22.54 -5.87 24.40
CA LEU A 20 22.90 -5.49 25.76
C LEU A 20 23.30 -6.69 26.66
N ASN A 21 23.36 -7.89 26.08
CA ASN A 21 23.72 -9.12 26.80
C ASN A 21 22.84 -9.38 28.04
N VAL A 22 21.52 -9.19 27.92
CA VAL A 22 20.54 -9.44 28.98
C VAL A 22 20.12 -10.90 28.92
N ARG A 23 20.54 -11.75 29.88
CA ARG A 23 20.45 -13.22 29.72
C ARG A 23 19.35 -13.88 30.55
N GLU A 24 19.00 -13.32 31.70
CA GLU A 24 18.00 -13.95 32.58
C GLU A 24 16.62 -13.78 32.00
N LYS A 25 15.94 -14.90 31.69
CA LYS A 25 14.63 -14.93 31.07
C LYS A 25 13.53 -15.15 32.09
N HIS A 26 12.52 -14.32 32.09
CA HIS A 26 11.30 -14.41 32.87
C HIS A 26 10.06 -14.48 31.95
N ASP A 27 8.89 -14.67 32.56
CA ASP A 27 7.63 -14.64 31.81
C ASP A 27 7.32 -13.19 31.41
N GLY A 28 7.43 -12.90 30.11
CA GLY A 28 7.16 -11.60 29.50
C GLY A 28 8.30 -10.57 29.59
N TYR A 29 9.49 -10.89 30.13
CA TYR A 29 10.64 -9.97 30.15
C TYR A 29 11.99 -10.70 30.33
N PHE A 30 13.07 -9.96 30.13
CA PHE A 30 14.44 -10.40 30.38
C PHE A 30 15.13 -9.42 31.33
N GLU A 31 16.13 -9.87 32.11
CA GLU A 31 16.78 -9.04 33.12
C GLU A 31 18.27 -9.31 33.24
N ASN A 32 19.03 -8.30 33.62
CA ASN A 32 20.38 -8.37 34.15
C ASN A 32 20.57 -7.28 35.23
N ASP A 33 21.80 -7.05 35.68
CA ASP A 33 22.08 -6.07 36.75
C ASP A 33 21.73 -4.63 36.38
N SER A 34 21.72 -4.29 35.09
CA SER A 34 21.54 -2.90 34.59
C SER A 34 20.23 -2.66 33.91
N TYR A 35 19.64 -3.71 33.28
CA TYR A 35 18.48 -3.57 32.40
C TYR A 35 17.42 -4.62 32.71
N VAL A 36 16.16 -4.19 32.59
CA VAL A 36 15.00 -5.05 32.43
C VAL A 36 14.44 -4.74 31.04
N VAL A 37 14.26 -5.76 30.17
CA VAL A 37 13.75 -5.61 28.82
C VAL A 37 12.45 -6.36 28.69
N SER A 38 11.37 -5.63 28.46
CA SER A 38 10.04 -6.17 28.21
C SER A 38 9.48 -5.65 26.89
N PHE A 39 8.27 -6.07 26.50
CA PHE A 39 7.70 -5.75 25.20
C PHE A 39 6.19 -5.63 25.26
N ALA A 40 5.62 -4.95 24.28
CA ALA A 40 4.22 -4.99 23.94
C ALA A 40 3.97 -5.99 22.79
N TYR A 41 2.72 -6.19 22.41
CA TYR A 41 2.28 -6.88 21.20
C TYR A 41 1.69 -5.89 20.20
N GLY A 42 2.39 -4.79 19.92
CA GLY A 42 1.84 -3.63 19.25
C GLY A 42 0.82 -2.92 20.14
N HIS A 43 -0.25 -2.40 19.56
CA HIS A 43 -1.29 -1.70 20.33
C HIS A 43 -1.98 -2.60 21.37
N LEU A 44 -1.68 -2.38 22.65
CA LEU A 44 -2.41 -2.99 23.78
C LEU A 44 -3.74 -2.26 24.05
N PHE A 45 -3.81 -0.99 23.72
CA PHE A 45 -5.00 -0.15 23.90
C PHE A 45 -5.72 0.11 22.59
N GLN A 46 -7.02 0.35 22.67
CA GLN A 46 -7.88 0.79 21.58
C GLN A 46 -8.83 1.89 22.09
N LEU A 47 -9.29 2.76 21.19
CA LEU A 47 -10.35 3.71 21.54
C LEU A 47 -11.60 2.98 22.01
N LYS A 48 -12.30 3.58 22.96
CA LYS A 48 -13.62 3.12 23.37
C LYS A 48 -14.58 3.14 22.19
N ASN A 49 -15.50 2.18 22.15
CA ASN A 49 -16.60 2.15 21.18
C ASN A 49 -17.74 3.07 21.63
N VAL A 50 -18.68 3.39 20.75
CA VAL A 50 -19.88 4.18 21.09
C VAL A 50 -20.61 3.58 22.28
N SER A 51 -20.81 2.25 22.30
CA SER A 51 -21.44 1.56 23.43
C SER A 51 -20.69 1.69 24.77
N ASP A 52 -19.38 1.90 24.75
CA ASP A 52 -18.59 2.14 25.96
C ASP A 52 -18.82 3.57 26.54
N TYR A 53 -19.27 4.51 25.71
CA TYR A 53 -19.62 5.87 26.12
C TYR A 53 -21.08 5.98 26.55
N THR A 54 -21.99 5.31 25.81
CA THR A 54 -23.44 5.41 26.07
C THR A 54 -23.90 4.48 27.20
N GLY A 55 -23.10 3.48 27.57
CA GLY A 55 -23.45 2.43 28.52
C GLY A 55 -24.46 1.41 27.99
N GLU A 56 -24.94 1.57 26.76
CA GLU A 56 -25.91 0.68 26.11
C GLU A 56 -25.37 0.05 24.84
N LYS A 57 -25.87 -1.14 24.48
CA LYS A 57 -25.51 -1.79 23.23
C LYS A 57 -26.11 -1.02 22.06
N THR A 58 -25.29 -0.24 21.41
CA THR A 58 -25.68 0.61 20.29
C THR A 58 -25.59 -0.17 18.96
N THR A 59 -26.66 -0.16 18.18
CA THR A 59 -26.70 -0.60 16.78
C THR A 59 -26.45 0.59 15.85
N TRP A 60 -26.25 0.35 14.55
CA TRP A 60 -26.09 1.47 13.60
C TRP A 60 -27.38 2.29 13.45
N GLU A 61 -28.56 1.63 13.55
CA GLU A 61 -29.84 2.33 13.46
C GLU A 61 -30.14 3.18 14.71
N SER A 62 -29.58 2.81 15.87
CA SER A 62 -29.82 3.50 17.15
C SER A 62 -28.68 4.44 17.55
N MET A 63 -27.61 4.52 16.80
CA MET A 63 -26.49 5.41 17.09
C MET A 63 -26.89 6.87 16.82
N PRO A 64 -26.74 7.78 17.82
CA PRO A 64 -26.93 9.21 17.58
C PRO A 64 -25.91 9.74 16.56
N LEU A 65 -26.33 10.55 15.60
CA LEU A 65 -25.46 11.13 14.57
C LEU A 65 -25.57 12.67 14.55
N PRO A 66 -24.43 13.40 14.53
CA PRO A 66 -23.08 12.87 14.70
C PRO A 66 -22.81 12.44 16.14
N PHE A 67 -22.10 11.34 16.35
CA PHE A 67 -21.58 10.94 17.66
C PHE A 67 -20.21 11.56 17.89
N ILE A 68 -20.09 12.43 18.85
CA ILE A 68 -18.87 13.14 19.23
C ILE A 68 -18.69 12.95 20.75
N PRO A 69 -17.64 12.21 21.18
CA PRO A 69 -17.41 12.03 22.61
C PRO A 69 -16.90 13.34 23.23
N GLU A 70 -17.36 13.69 24.41
CA GLU A 70 -16.86 14.86 25.17
C GLU A 70 -15.34 14.77 25.39
N LYS A 71 -14.86 13.55 25.67
CA LYS A 71 -13.43 13.23 25.82
C LYS A 71 -13.13 11.87 25.23
N PHE A 72 -12.14 11.80 24.34
CA PHE A 72 -11.63 10.52 23.85
C PHE A 72 -10.99 9.73 25.00
N SER A 73 -11.26 8.43 25.03
CA SER A 73 -10.75 7.52 26.03
C SER A 73 -10.32 6.20 25.40
N PHE A 74 -9.25 5.65 25.94
CA PHE A 74 -8.76 4.32 25.55
C PHE A 74 -9.21 3.26 26.55
N LYS A 75 -9.31 2.03 26.06
CA LYS A 75 -9.51 0.83 26.88
C LYS A 75 -8.50 -0.23 26.48
N LEU A 76 -8.08 -1.03 27.45
CA LEU A 76 -7.25 -2.20 27.19
C LEU A 76 -8.03 -3.20 26.32
N LYS A 77 -7.37 -3.81 25.34
CA LYS A 77 -7.96 -4.89 24.53
C LYS A 77 -8.26 -6.10 25.40
N GLU A 78 -9.31 -6.84 25.05
CA GLU A 78 -9.81 -7.95 25.88
C GLU A 78 -9.07 -9.27 25.68
N GLU A 79 -8.15 -9.34 24.74
CA GLU A 79 -7.36 -10.53 24.43
C GLU A 79 -6.53 -10.97 25.64
N PRO A 80 -6.62 -12.26 26.07
CA PRO A 80 -5.96 -12.72 27.31
C PRO A 80 -4.45 -12.47 27.34
N GLY A 81 -3.76 -12.65 26.20
CA GLY A 81 -2.32 -12.38 26.08
C GLY A 81 -1.96 -10.91 26.26
N VAL A 82 -2.81 -10.00 25.75
CA VAL A 82 -2.63 -8.55 25.90
C VAL A 82 -2.81 -8.12 27.36
N LYS A 83 -3.85 -8.60 28.03
CA LYS A 83 -4.09 -8.31 29.45
C LYS A 83 -2.95 -8.79 30.32
N LYS A 84 -2.51 -10.04 30.11
CA LYS A 84 -1.36 -10.60 30.85
C LYS A 84 -0.10 -9.76 30.67
N GLN A 85 0.23 -9.40 29.44
CA GLN A 85 1.45 -8.64 29.15
C GLN A 85 1.38 -7.21 29.72
N PHE A 86 0.21 -6.55 29.67
CA PHE A 86 0.04 -5.25 30.29
C PHE A 86 0.22 -5.29 31.81
N GLU A 87 -0.32 -6.33 32.49
CA GLU A 87 -0.11 -6.51 33.94
C GLU A 87 1.36 -6.76 34.28
N ILE A 88 2.11 -7.48 33.45
CA ILE A 88 3.58 -7.65 33.62
C ILE A 88 4.28 -6.28 33.48
N LEU A 89 3.99 -5.53 32.42
CA LEU A 89 4.57 -4.21 32.18
C LEU A 89 4.29 -3.26 33.35
N LYS A 90 3.03 -3.23 33.84
CA LYS A 90 2.63 -2.40 34.96
C LYS A 90 3.42 -2.72 36.23
N LYS A 91 3.52 -4.02 36.58
CA LYS A 91 4.32 -4.47 37.73
C LYS A 91 5.79 -4.09 37.59
N LEU A 92 6.38 -4.23 36.39
CA LEU A 92 7.76 -3.83 36.13
C LEU A 92 7.95 -2.33 36.30
N ILE A 93 7.03 -1.49 35.80
CA ILE A 93 7.06 -0.04 35.96
C ILE A 93 6.98 0.37 37.42
N GLU A 94 6.21 -0.35 38.24
CA GLU A 94 6.03 -0.07 39.67
C GLU A 94 7.23 -0.51 40.56
N ARG A 95 8.16 -1.34 40.03
CA ARG A 95 9.34 -1.81 40.79
C ARG A 95 10.18 -0.65 41.31
N THR A 96 10.61 -0.74 42.57
CA THR A 96 11.39 0.30 43.22
C THR A 96 12.86 0.36 42.78
N ASP A 97 13.39 -0.75 42.26
CA ASP A 97 14.75 -0.81 41.71
C ASP A 97 14.84 -0.28 40.26
N ILE A 98 13.69 -0.04 39.59
CA ILE A 98 13.62 0.66 38.32
C ILE A 98 13.56 2.17 38.53
N PHE A 99 14.61 2.90 38.08
CA PHE A 99 14.67 4.34 38.23
C PHE A 99 14.30 5.12 36.97
N GLU A 100 14.43 4.51 35.79
CA GLU A 100 14.17 5.13 34.47
C GLU A 100 13.46 4.16 33.55
N ILE A 101 12.52 4.65 32.78
CA ILE A 101 11.82 3.90 31.71
C ILE A 101 12.43 4.32 30.38
N VAL A 102 12.75 3.33 29.54
CA VAL A 102 13.22 3.54 28.19
C VAL A 102 12.10 3.16 27.22
N HIS A 103 11.51 4.18 26.62
CA HIS A 103 10.50 4.04 25.58
C HIS A 103 11.18 3.56 24.29
N CYS A 104 10.92 2.34 23.85
CA CYS A 104 11.47 1.74 22.64
C CYS A 104 10.36 1.22 21.69
N GLY A 105 9.47 2.12 21.28
CA GLY A 105 8.59 1.89 20.14
C GLY A 105 9.37 1.94 18.81
N ASP A 106 8.79 1.45 17.73
CA ASP A 106 9.35 1.66 16.39
C ASP A 106 9.59 3.16 16.16
N ALA A 107 10.51 3.48 15.27
CA ALA A 107 10.94 4.86 15.06
C ALA A 107 9.90 5.63 14.20
N ASP A 108 8.64 5.66 14.61
CA ASP A 108 7.57 6.43 14.00
C ASP A 108 6.54 6.93 15.01
N ARG A 109 5.55 7.71 14.53
CA ARG A 109 4.46 8.25 15.36
C ARG A 109 3.56 7.17 15.95
N GLU A 110 3.40 6.04 15.29
CA GLU A 110 2.58 4.92 15.76
C GLU A 110 3.28 4.21 16.92
N GLY A 111 4.58 3.91 16.78
CA GLY A 111 5.40 3.36 17.85
C GLY A 111 5.50 4.28 19.06
N GLN A 112 5.50 5.61 18.83
CA GLN A 112 5.45 6.58 19.93
C GLN A 112 4.11 6.46 20.71
N VAL A 113 2.98 6.44 20.02
CA VAL A 113 1.65 6.32 20.67
C VAL A 113 1.50 4.99 21.40
N ILE A 114 1.98 3.88 20.82
CA ILE A 114 1.82 2.54 21.42
C ILE A 114 2.42 2.50 22.81
N ILE A 115 3.66 2.94 22.96
CA ILE A 115 4.38 2.83 24.24
C ILE A 115 3.97 3.96 25.21
N ASP A 116 3.73 5.18 24.70
CA ASP A 116 3.22 6.27 25.55
C ASP A 116 1.89 5.92 26.22
N LEU A 117 0.96 5.27 25.51
CA LEU A 117 -0.30 4.82 26.10
C LEU A 117 -0.09 3.81 27.24
N ILE A 118 0.92 2.95 27.17
CA ILE A 118 1.27 1.99 28.24
C ILE A 118 1.79 2.76 29.46
N ILE A 119 2.71 3.70 29.23
CA ILE A 119 3.32 4.52 30.28
C ILE A 119 2.24 5.38 30.96
N LEU A 120 1.40 6.07 30.21
CA LEU A 120 0.30 6.90 30.70
C LEU A 120 -0.72 6.10 31.51
N ALA A 121 -1.09 4.89 31.01
CA ALA A 121 -2.02 4.00 31.72
C ALA A 121 -1.43 3.49 33.06
N SER A 122 -0.12 3.40 33.19
CA SER A 122 0.56 2.99 34.41
C SER A 122 0.70 4.10 35.45
N ARG A 123 0.39 5.36 35.10
CA ARG A 123 0.42 6.55 35.98
C ARG A 123 1.72 6.71 36.75
N THR A 124 2.86 6.38 36.12
CA THR A 124 4.17 6.49 36.74
C THR A 124 4.69 7.92 36.73
N GLY A 125 5.44 8.29 37.79
CA GLY A 125 6.21 9.56 37.83
C GLY A 125 7.70 9.41 37.49
N LYS A 126 8.12 8.24 37.00
CA LYS A 126 9.52 7.98 36.67
C LYS A 126 9.94 8.72 35.40
N ALA A 127 11.21 9.05 35.29
CA ALA A 127 11.80 9.65 34.10
C ALA A 127 11.66 8.68 32.90
N VAL A 128 11.31 9.23 31.74
CA VAL A 128 11.13 8.47 30.48
C VAL A 128 12.11 8.99 29.45
N LYS A 129 12.96 8.12 28.94
CA LYS A 129 13.88 8.39 27.82
C LYS A 129 13.44 7.66 26.57
N ARG A 130 13.68 8.23 25.41
CA ARG A 130 13.34 7.64 24.11
C ARG A 130 14.58 7.00 23.48
N LEU A 131 14.53 5.69 23.27
CA LEU A 131 15.49 4.96 22.43
C LEU A 131 14.92 4.91 21.00
N TRP A 132 15.48 5.73 20.13
CA TRP A 132 15.09 5.84 18.72
C TRP A 132 16.01 4.99 17.86
N LEU A 133 15.46 3.96 17.21
CA LEU A 133 16.25 2.98 16.45
C LEU A 133 15.94 3.06 14.95
N PRO A 134 16.76 3.77 14.16
CA PRO A 134 16.61 3.81 12.71
C PRO A 134 16.95 2.47 12.03
N GLU A 135 17.69 1.61 12.72
CA GLU A 135 17.99 0.23 12.37
C GLU A 135 18.18 -0.62 13.62
N GLN A 136 18.07 -1.95 13.49
CA GLN A 136 18.12 -2.87 14.64
C GLN A 136 19.41 -3.71 14.66
N THR A 137 20.56 -3.12 14.27
CA THR A 137 21.86 -3.77 14.46
C THR A 137 22.32 -3.66 15.91
N GLU A 138 23.13 -4.62 16.37
CA GLU A 138 23.67 -4.58 17.75
C GLU A 138 24.49 -3.32 18.03
N ASP A 139 25.30 -2.89 17.04
CA ASP A 139 26.12 -1.71 17.15
C ASP A 139 25.28 -0.44 17.31
N THR A 140 24.23 -0.30 16.50
CA THR A 140 23.31 0.84 16.59
C THR A 140 22.59 0.86 17.92
N ILE A 141 22.07 -0.29 18.39
CA ILE A 141 21.43 -0.35 19.71
C ILE A 141 22.38 0.06 20.82
N ARG A 142 23.64 -0.42 20.81
CA ARG A 142 24.66 -0.03 21.80
C ARG A 142 25.06 1.45 21.75
N SER A 143 25.02 2.06 20.58
CA SER A 143 25.27 3.48 20.39
C SER A 143 24.11 4.32 20.88
N GLU A 144 22.89 4.03 20.38
CA GLU A 144 21.71 4.84 20.62
C GLU A 144 21.24 4.80 22.09
N ILE A 145 21.48 3.71 22.82
CA ILE A 145 21.14 3.65 24.25
C ILE A 145 21.96 4.62 25.11
N LYS A 146 23.13 5.05 24.62
CA LYS A 146 23.96 6.08 25.27
C LYS A 146 23.51 7.49 24.92
N ASN A 147 22.82 7.65 23.78
CA ASN A 147 22.43 8.93 23.18
C ASN A 147 20.92 9.20 23.31
N MET A 148 20.23 8.47 24.18
CA MET A 148 18.80 8.63 24.39
C MET A 148 18.43 10.06 24.79
N LYS A 149 17.40 10.59 24.17
CA LYS A 149 16.81 11.88 24.50
C LYS A 149 15.65 11.74 25.46
N ASP A 150 15.23 12.87 26.03
CA ASP A 150 14.01 12.90 26.84
C ASP A 150 12.78 12.57 25.97
N ASN A 151 11.82 11.81 26.50
CA ASN A 151 10.63 11.46 25.76
C ASN A 151 9.77 12.67 25.39
N GLU A 152 9.84 13.76 26.17
CA GLU A 152 9.14 15.02 25.87
C GLU A 152 9.59 15.66 24.54
N GLU A 153 10.81 15.41 24.08
CA GLU A 153 11.27 15.88 22.76
C GLU A 153 10.49 15.24 21.61
N TYR A 154 9.84 14.11 21.85
CA TYR A 154 9.02 13.37 20.88
C TYR A 154 7.51 13.62 21.03
N LYS A 155 7.11 14.59 21.85
CA LYS A 155 5.72 14.93 22.11
C LYS A 155 4.92 15.29 20.85
N ASN A 156 5.56 15.89 19.86
CA ASN A 156 4.93 16.21 18.59
C ASN A 156 4.57 14.96 17.77
N PHE A 157 5.38 13.90 17.83
CA PHE A 157 5.05 12.59 17.25
C PHE A 157 3.82 11.98 17.93
N TYR A 158 3.77 12.05 19.26
CA TYR A 158 2.60 11.60 20.03
C TYR A 158 1.36 12.40 19.66
N ASN A 159 1.41 13.73 19.68
CA ASN A 159 0.29 14.61 19.39
C ASN A 159 -0.27 14.38 17.97
N GLU A 160 0.59 14.24 16.97
CA GLU A 160 0.15 13.93 15.59
C GLU A 160 -0.48 12.54 15.51
N GLY A 161 0.14 11.54 16.13
CA GLY A 161 -0.37 10.17 16.17
C GLY A 161 -1.74 10.04 16.84
N ILE A 162 -1.92 10.70 17.96
CA ILE A 162 -3.19 10.77 18.70
C ILE A 162 -4.25 11.55 17.90
N ALA A 163 -3.91 12.72 17.38
CA ALA A 163 -4.82 13.52 16.55
C ALA A 163 -5.35 12.71 15.37
N ARG A 164 -4.46 12.00 14.70
CA ARG A 164 -4.81 11.10 13.61
C ARG A 164 -5.76 9.98 14.06
N THR A 165 -5.44 9.32 15.18
CA THR A 165 -6.25 8.24 15.74
C THR A 165 -7.67 8.71 16.06
N TYR A 166 -7.81 9.90 16.68
CA TYR A 166 -9.11 10.48 17.00
C TYR A 166 -9.88 10.91 15.75
N LEU A 167 -9.21 11.56 14.81
CA LEU A 167 -9.80 12.01 13.55
C LEU A 167 -10.29 10.81 12.71
N ASP A 168 -9.48 9.78 12.56
CA ASP A 168 -9.84 8.58 11.78
C ASP A 168 -11.00 7.83 12.43
N TRP A 169 -11.06 7.76 13.77
CA TRP A 169 -12.17 7.18 14.51
C TRP A 169 -13.44 8.01 14.33
N LEU A 170 -13.36 9.33 14.55
CA LEU A 170 -14.49 10.24 14.50
C LEU A 170 -15.16 10.25 13.12
N MET A 171 -14.35 10.46 12.07
CA MET A 171 -14.83 10.44 10.68
C MET A 171 -15.29 9.04 10.27
N GLY A 172 -14.51 8.03 10.62
CA GLY A 172 -14.79 6.64 10.23
C GLY A 172 -16.10 6.11 10.76
N ILE A 173 -16.40 6.29 12.06
CA ILE A 173 -17.62 5.74 12.66
C ILE A 173 -18.87 6.50 12.20
N ASN A 174 -18.83 7.83 12.22
CA ASN A 174 -19.99 8.65 11.86
C ASN A 174 -20.39 8.46 10.40
N ILE A 175 -19.45 8.52 9.48
CA ILE A 175 -19.74 8.37 8.05
C ILE A 175 -20.11 6.92 7.72
N THR A 176 -19.44 5.93 8.34
CA THR A 176 -19.81 4.52 8.20
C THR A 176 -21.28 4.28 8.57
N VAL A 177 -21.71 4.78 9.71
CA VAL A 177 -23.09 4.60 10.19
C VAL A 177 -24.06 5.39 9.33
N TYR A 178 -23.78 6.66 9.06
CA TYR A 178 -24.65 7.53 8.25
C TYR A 178 -24.90 6.94 6.85
N VAL A 179 -23.84 6.58 6.12
CA VAL A 179 -23.95 5.98 4.79
C VAL A 179 -24.65 4.62 4.84
N SER A 180 -24.38 3.81 5.87
CA SER A 180 -25.01 2.49 6.02
C SER A 180 -26.50 2.60 6.29
N VAL A 181 -26.93 3.52 7.15
CA VAL A 181 -28.34 3.75 7.47
C VAL A 181 -29.08 4.30 6.26
N LYS A 182 -28.54 5.30 5.58
CA LYS A 182 -29.14 5.89 4.36
C LYS A 182 -29.28 4.85 3.24
N ALA A 183 -28.25 4.03 3.02
CA ALA A 183 -28.26 3.00 1.98
C ALA A 183 -29.00 1.70 2.38
N GLY A 184 -29.33 1.49 3.64
CA GLY A 184 -29.93 0.25 4.15
C GLY A 184 -29.00 -0.97 4.07
N ALA A 185 -27.68 -0.76 3.98
CA ALA A 185 -26.67 -1.81 3.85
C ALA A 185 -25.37 -1.44 4.59
N LYS A 186 -24.63 -2.45 5.04
CA LYS A 186 -23.38 -2.20 5.76
C LYS A 186 -22.26 -1.77 4.82
N PHE A 187 -21.90 -0.51 4.89
CA PHE A 187 -20.70 0.06 4.28
C PHE A 187 -19.66 0.42 5.33
N ASN A 188 -18.40 0.33 4.99
CA ASN A 188 -17.30 0.83 5.81
C ASN A 188 -16.73 2.07 5.12
N SER A 189 -16.45 3.09 5.90
CA SER A 189 -15.90 4.36 5.41
C SER A 189 -14.57 4.69 6.09
N GLY A 190 -13.79 5.58 5.49
CA GLY A 190 -12.54 6.08 6.04
C GLY A 190 -11.86 7.04 5.08
N ARG A 191 -11.14 8.03 5.63
CA ARG A 191 -10.49 9.12 4.88
C ARG A 191 -9.55 8.66 3.76
N VAL A 192 -8.85 7.56 3.96
CA VAL A 192 -7.92 6.99 2.96
C VAL A 192 -8.63 5.95 2.09
N LEU A 193 -9.60 5.22 2.65
CA LEU A 193 -10.35 4.19 1.95
C LEU A 193 -11.18 4.77 0.79
N ILE A 194 -11.87 5.88 1.04
CA ILE A 194 -12.73 6.53 0.04
C ILE A 194 -11.96 6.93 -1.23
N PRO A 195 -10.84 7.68 -1.15
CA PRO A 195 -10.05 8.03 -2.33
C PRO A 195 -9.52 6.82 -3.11
N ILE A 196 -9.11 5.75 -2.41
CA ILE A 196 -8.65 4.51 -3.05
C ILE A 196 -9.77 3.88 -3.90
N VAL A 197 -10.95 3.70 -3.30
CA VAL A 197 -12.09 3.07 -3.97
C VAL A 197 -12.59 3.95 -5.11
N LYS A 198 -12.65 5.28 -4.90
CA LYS A 198 -13.06 6.25 -5.92
C LYS A 198 -12.13 6.26 -7.13
N PHE A 199 -10.83 6.25 -6.92
CA PHE A 199 -9.82 6.26 -7.99
C PHE A 199 -9.94 5.03 -8.89
N ILE A 200 -10.21 3.85 -8.29
CA ILE A 200 -10.42 2.61 -9.03
C ILE A 200 -11.79 2.63 -9.72
N TYR A 201 -12.83 3.12 -9.03
CA TYR A 201 -14.18 3.28 -9.60
C TYR A 201 -14.17 4.14 -10.86
N ASP A 202 -13.58 5.34 -10.80
CA ASP A 202 -13.53 6.27 -11.92
C ASP A 202 -12.84 5.64 -13.13
N ARG A 203 -11.74 4.92 -12.89
CA ARG A 203 -11.01 4.22 -13.95
C ARG A 203 -11.83 3.12 -14.59
N ASP A 204 -12.47 2.28 -13.80
CA ASP A 204 -13.26 1.16 -14.32
C ASP A 204 -14.53 1.65 -15.02
N MET A 205 -15.14 2.75 -14.55
CA MET A 205 -16.25 3.39 -15.26
C MET A 205 -15.79 4.01 -16.59
N ALA A 206 -14.63 4.64 -16.63
CA ALA A 206 -14.05 5.13 -17.87
C ALA A 206 -13.75 4.00 -18.87
N ILE A 207 -13.29 2.84 -18.40
CA ILE A 207 -13.09 1.65 -19.25
C ILE A 207 -14.42 1.10 -19.74
N LYS A 208 -15.40 0.97 -18.85
CA LYS A 208 -16.74 0.40 -19.16
C LYS A 208 -17.51 1.24 -20.17
N ASN A 209 -17.40 2.56 -20.05
CA ASN A 209 -18.12 3.50 -20.90
C ASN A 209 -17.31 3.92 -22.14
N PHE A 210 -16.11 3.37 -22.32
CA PHE A 210 -15.27 3.70 -23.45
C PHE A 210 -15.82 3.11 -24.73
N ILE A 211 -15.98 3.98 -25.74
CA ILE A 211 -16.38 3.58 -27.09
C ILE A 211 -15.17 3.77 -28.01
N PRO A 212 -14.64 2.69 -28.61
CA PRO A 212 -13.53 2.81 -29.53
C PRO A 212 -13.92 3.61 -30.77
N GLU A 213 -13.13 4.59 -31.14
CA GLU A 213 -13.31 5.39 -32.33
C GLU A 213 -12.15 5.13 -33.30
N LYS A 214 -12.49 4.97 -34.57
CA LYS A 214 -11.52 4.84 -35.66
C LYS A 214 -11.15 6.21 -36.18
N TYR A 215 -9.88 6.37 -36.45
CA TYR A 215 -9.34 7.61 -37.04
C TYR A 215 -8.11 7.29 -37.89
N TYR A 216 -7.71 8.20 -38.74
CA TYR A 216 -6.48 8.09 -39.53
C TYR A 216 -5.43 9.07 -39.05
N ILE A 217 -4.17 8.65 -39.12
CA ILE A 217 -2.97 9.46 -39.02
C ILE A 217 -2.12 9.23 -40.27
N LEU A 218 -1.23 10.17 -40.61
CA LEU A 218 -0.36 9.97 -41.77
C LEU A 218 0.96 9.35 -41.31
N GLU A 219 1.34 8.22 -41.90
CA GLU A 219 2.58 7.52 -41.60
C GLU A 219 3.37 7.21 -42.90
N SER A 220 4.70 7.39 -42.82
CA SER A 220 5.64 6.96 -43.85
C SER A 220 6.75 6.16 -43.21
N ASN A 221 7.02 4.95 -43.74
CA ASN A 221 8.12 4.12 -43.31
C ASN A 221 9.18 4.10 -44.43
N THR A 222 10.28 4.83 -44.24
CA THR A 222 11.35 4.96 -45.23
C THR A 222 12.69 4.98 -44.51
N ASN A 223 13.74 4.34 -45.05
CA ASN A 223 15.09 4.30 -44.47
C ASN A 223 15.14 3.82 -43.03
N ASN A 224 14.31 2.83 -42.69
CA ASN A 224 14.15 2.33 -41.31
C ASN A 224 13.71 3.39 -40.28
N ILE A 225 13.13 4.49 -40.75
CA ILE A 225 12.52 5.53 -39.92
C ILE A 225 11.03 5.57 -40.19
N LYS A 226 10.27 5.67 -39.10
CA LYS A 226 8.83 5.84 -39.13
C LYS A 226 8.48 7.32 -38.87
N LEU A 227 8.15 8.04 -39.93
CA LEU A 227 7.61 9.40 -39.84
C LEU A 227 6.10 9.30 -39.57
N SER A 228 5.64 9.85 -38.47
CA SER A 228 4.24 9.74 -38.06
C SER A 228 3.68 11.13 -37.68
N ILE A 229 2.71 11.62 -38.44
CA ILE A 229 1.99 12.86 -38.16
C ILE A 229 0.76 12.49 -37.34
N LYS A 230 0.82 12.75 -36.04
CA LYS A 230 -0.20 12.36 -35.06
C LYS A 230 -1.35 13.35 -34.95
N GLU A 231 -1.12 14.57 -35.38
CA GLU A 231 -2.11 15.65 -35.41
C GLU A 231 -1.94 16.47 -36.73
N PRO A 232 -3.04 16.84 -37.42
CA PRO A 232 -4.41 16.51 -37.03
C PRO A 232 -4.72 15.04 -37.20
N ARG A 233 -5.73 14.54 -36.43
CA ARG A 233 -6.34 13.24 -36.65
C ARG A 233 -7.51 13.42 -37.61
N TYR A 234 -7.64 12.50 -38.54
CA TYR A 234 -8.74 12.49 -39.48
C TYR A 234 -9.77 11.46 -39.08
N SER A 235 -11.03 11.85 -38.95
CA SER A 235 -12.13 10.90 -38.76
C SER A 235 -12.31 9.99 -39.98
N ILE A 236 -13.10 8.92 -39.88
CA ILE A 236 -13.38 8.03 -41.03
C ILE A 236 -13.94 8.83 -42.22
N LYS A 237 -14.73 9.86 -41.98
CA LYS A 237 -15.34 10.70 -43.03
C LYS A 237 -14.33 11.63 -43.73
N GLU A 238 -13.23 11.93 -43.07
CA GLU A 238 -12.15 12.81 -43.56
C GLU A 238 -11.00 12.02 -44.22
N LEU A 239 -11.23 10.75 -44.58
CA LEU A 239 -10.23 9.98 -45.35
C LEU A 239 -9.84 10.65 -46.68
N PRO A 240 -10.75 11.28 -47.46
CA PRO A 240 -10.35 11.99 -48.68
C PRO A 240 -9.38 13.16 -48.41
N GLU A 241 -9.55 13.87 -47.30
CA GLU A 241 -8.66 14.95 -46.88
C GLU A 241 -7.30 14.38 -46.47
N ALA A 242 -7.26 13.28 -45.73
CA ALA A 242 -6.03 12.59 -45.33
C ALA A 242 -5.27 12.08 -46.57
N LEU A 243 -5.95 11.56 -47.58
CA LEU A 243 -5.34 11.12 -48.85
C LEU A 243 -4.74 12.32 -49.59
N LYS A 244 -5.48 13.43 -49.73
CA LYS A 244 -5.00 14.65 -50.38
C LYS A 244 -3.76 15.21 -49.68
N GLU A 245 -3.74 15.27 -48.36
CA GLU A 245 -2.58 15.73 -47.58
C GLU A 245 -1.38 14.80 -47.79
N SER A 246 -1.59 13.47 -47.80
CA SER A 246 -0.52 12.52 -48.05
C SER A 246 0.09 12.67 -49.44
N GLU A 247 -0.72 12.96 -50.48
CA GLU A 247 -0.23 13.23 -51.83
C GLU A 247 0.62 14.54 -51.90
N ILE A 248 0.22 15.56 -51.14
CA ILE A 248 0.99 16.84 -51.05
C ILE A 248 2.36 16.57 -50.41
N LEU A 249 2.37 15.80 -49.29
CA LEU A 249 3.61 15.44 -48.59
C LEU A 249 4.53 14.57 -49.44
N ASN A 250 3.97 13.61 -50.21
CA ASN A 250 4.74 12.69 -51.05
C ASN A 250 5.41 13.35 -52.27
N LYS A 251 4.99 14.58 -52.61
CA LYS A 251 5.71 15.40 -53.61
C LYS A 251 6.94 16.12 -53.05
N LYS A 252 7.17 16.01 -51.74
CA LYS A 252 8.30 16.61 -51.03
C LYS A 252 9.26 15.52 -50.58
N LYS A 253 10.51 15.89 -50.41
CA LYS A 253 11.51 15.01 -49.82
C LYS A 253 11.64 15.24 -48.33
N ALA A 254 11.99 14.20 -47.60
CA ALA A 254 12.50 14.35 -46.26
C ALA A 254 13.92 14.87 -46.29
N ILE A 255 14.25 15.81 -45.43
CA ILE A 255 15.58 16.41 -45.30
C ILE A 255 16.04 16.24 -43.86
N VAL A 256 17.22 15.65 -43.66
CA VAL A 256 17.87 15.56 -42.37
C VAL A 256 18.53 16.90 -42.04
N ASN A 257 17.86 17.74 -41.25
CA ASN A 257 18.36 19.07 -40.93
C ASN A 257 19.46 19.10 -39.90
N GLU A 258 19.38 18.22 -38.94
CA GLU A 258 20.28 18.21 -37.79
C GLU A 258 20.52 16.78 -37.29
N ILE A 259 21.78 16.47 -37.01
CA ILE A 259 22.18 15.29 -36.24
C ILE A 259 23.13 15.78 -35.17
N GLU A 260 22.70 15.66 -33.92
CA GLU A 260 23.53 15.94 -32.75
C GLU A 260 23.86 14.64 -32.06
N LYS A 261 25.16 14.34 -31.91
CA LYS A 261 25.66 13.20 -31.11
C LYS A 261 26.32 13.78 -29.87
N LYS A 262 25.86 13.37 -28.69
CA LYS A 262 26.42 13.81 -27.41
C LYS A 262 26.49 12.68 -26.39
N GLU A 263 27.50 12.76 -25.56
CA GLU A 263 27.60 11.88 -24.40
C GLU A 263 26.81 12.48 -23.25
N ILE A 264 25.93 11.64 -22.67
CA ILE A 264 25.12 12.02 -21.52
C ILE A 264 25.46 11.13 -20.34
N LYS A 265 25.80 11.74 -19.22
CA LYS A 265 25.92 11.04 -17.94
C LYS A 265 24.53 10.80 -17.39
N LYS A 266 24.16 9.51 -17.26
CA LYS A 266 22.93 9.13 -16.55
C LYS A 266 23.22 8.91 -15.07
N THR A 267 22.42 9.50 -14.21
CA THR A 267 22.48 9.26 -12.77
C THR A 267 21.64 8.04 -12.41
N PRO A 268 22.07 7.22 -11.44
CA PRO A 268 21.29 6.08 -10.97
C PRO A 268 19.96 6.57 -10.38
N PRO A 269 18.92 5.73 -10.29
CA PRO A 269 17.72 6.10 -9.55
C PRO A 269 18.05 6.43 -8.08
N LYS A 270 17.28 7.32 -7.44
CA LYS A 270 17.45 7.63 -6.02
C LYS A 270 17.23 6.38 -5.15
N LEU A 271 17.70 6.42 -3.92
CA LEU A 271 17.45 5.38 -2.93
C LEU A 271 15.94 5.11 -2.75
N PHE A 272 15.57 4.10 -1.99
CA PHE A 272 14.17 3.70 -1.89
C PHE A 272 13.44 4.36 -0.73
N SER A 273 12.27 4.94 -1.02
CA SER A 273 11.15 4.99 -0.07
C SER A 273 10.40 3.64 -0.09
N LEU A 274 9.53 3.38 0.88
CA LEU A 274 8.77 2.14 0.92
C LEU A 274 7.97 1.90 -0.36
N SER A 275 7.19 2.88 -0.80
CA SER A 275 6.35 2.74 -1.99
C SER A 275 7.15 2.57 -3.27
N LYS A 276 8.33 3.21 -3.40
CA LYS A 276 9.20 3.00 -4.56
C LYS A 276 9.80 1.59 -4.58
N LEU A 277 10.17 1.07 -3.41
CA LEU A 277 10.62 -0.31 -3.28
C LEU A 277 9.50 -1.31 -3.61
N GLN A 278 8.30 -1.10 -3.04
CA GLN A 278 7.14 -1.94 -3.33
C GLN A 278 6.77 -1.93 -4.82
N SER A 279 6.78 -0.75 -5.45
CA SER A 279 6.52 -0.62 -6.90
C SER A 279 7.56 -1.36 -7.74
N LYS A 280 8.84 -1.27 -7.39
CA LYS A 280 9.93 -2.01 -8.07
C LYS A 280 9.75 -3.52 -7.93
N LEU A 281 9.48 -4.00 -6.71
CA LEU A 281 9.25 -5.43 -6.45
C LEU A 281 7.99 -5.96 -7.15
N SER A 282 6.94 -5.15 -7.23
CA SER A 282 5.72 -5.49 -7.96
C SER A 282 5.97 -5.58 -9.47
N LYS A 283 6.73 -4.65 -10.02
CA LYS A 283 7.09 -4.63 -11.45
C LYS A 283 7.96 -5.83 -11.83
N ASP A 284 9.04 -6.07 -11.07
CA ASP A 284 10.07 -7.05 -11.43
C ASP A 284 9.68 -8.48 -11.07
N TYR A 285 9.03 -8.67 -9.92
CA TYR A 285 8.74 -10.00 -9.35
C TYR A 285 7.26 -10.31 -9.17
N LYS A 286 6.36 -9.40 -9.59
CA LYS A 286 4.90 -9.52 -9.38
C LYS A 286 4.52 -9.72 -7.90
N MET A 287 5.36 -9.19 -7.00
CA MET A 287 5.15 -9.26 -5.56
C MET A 287 4.10 -8.24 -5.15
N THR A 288 3.09 -8.66 -4.38
CA THR A 288 2.05 -7.74 -3.88
C THR A 288 2.61 -6.82 -2.79
N PHE A 289 1.99 -5.66 -2.59
CA PHE A 289 2.44 -4.69 -1.59
C PHE A 289 2.38 -5.25 -0.16
N ASP A 290 1.36 -6.04 0.17
CA ASP A 290 1.27 -6.71 1.48
C ASP A 290 2.44 -7.69 1.70
N LYS A 291 2.70 -8.54 0.70
CA LYS A 291 3.78 -9.51 0.76
C LYS A 291 5.15 -8.84 0.85
N SER A 292 5.40 -7.83 0.02
CA SER A 292 6.66 -7.08 0.02
C SER A 292 6.88 -6.35 1.34
N LEU A 293 5.83 -5.68 1.89
CA LEU A 293 5.92 -5.02 3.19
C LEU A 293 6.31 -5.99 4.30
N LYS A 294 5.69 -7.16 4.34
CA LYS A 294 6.00 -8.19 5.33
C LYS A 294 7.47 -8.60 5.27
N ILE A 295 7.99 -8.90 4.07
CA ILE A 295 9.38 -9.32 3.88
C ILE A 295 10.36 -8.19 4.23
N ILE A 296 10.07 -6.96 3.79
CA ILE A 296 10.90 -5.79 4.12
C ILE A 296 10.95 -5.58 5.64
N GLN A 297 9.82 -5.72 6.32
CA GLN A 297 9.74 -5.62 7.79
C GLN A 297 10.56 -6.73 8.47
N GLU A 298 10.48 -7.97 7.99
CA GLU A 298 11.27 -9.09 8.51
C GLU A 298 12.78 -8.85 8.33
N LEU A 299 13.21 -8.33 7.17
CA LEU A 299 14.61 -8.00 6.92
C LEU A 299 15.11 -6.85 7.82
N TYR A 300 14.27 -5.85 8.08
CA TYR A 300 14.56 -4.81 9.06
C TYR A 300 14.71 -5.39 10.47
N GLU A 301 13.80 -6.24 10.91
CA GLU A 301 13.84 -6.88 12.23
C GLU A 301 15.06 -7.81 12.40
N LYS A 302 15.52 -8.42 11.30
CA LYS A 302 16.80 -9.16 11.26
C LYS A 302 18.04 -8.23 11.26
N GLY A 303 17.84 -6.94 11.13
CA GLY A 303 18.89 -5.92 11.07
C GLY A 303 19.63 -5.85 9.74
N TYR A 304 19.05 -6.35 8.65
CA TYR A 304 19.68 -6.33 7.32
C TYR A 304 19.31 -5.10 6.50
N LEU A 305 18.18 -4.47 6.81
CA LEU A 305 17.72 -3.20 6.20
C LEU A 305 17.50 -2.14 7.27
N THR A 306 17.49 -0.88 6.86
CA THR A 306 17.04 0.26 7.69
C THR A 306 15.53 0.28 7.81
N TYR A 307 14.98 1.16 8.66
CA TYR A 307 13.54 1.26 8.94
C TYR A 307 12.71 1.39 7.66
N PRO A 308 11.68 0.53 7.47
CA PRO A 308 11.04 0.44 6.16
C PRO A 308 9.96 1.49 5.87
N ARG A 309 9.32 2.07 6.90
CA ARG A 309 8.15 2.94 6.70
C ARG A 309 8.55 4.40 6.49
N THR A 310 9.28 4.66 5.43
CA THR A 310 9.78 5.98 5.04
C THR A 310 9.21 6.45 3.72
N ASN A 311 8.94 7.75 3.60
CA ASN A 311 8.49 8.43 2.38
C ASN A 311 9.64 9.09 1.61
N THR A 312 10.84 9.17 2.20
CA THR A 312 12.00 9.81 1.57
C THR A 312 12.88 8.83 0.80
N GLN A 313 13.65 9.37 -0.14
CA GLN A 313 14.66 8.68 -0.94
C GLN A 313 16.07 9.22 -0.65
N TYR A 314 16.23 9.92 0.48
CA TYR A 314 17.47 10.60 0.90
C TYR A 314 17.94 10.07 2.25
N LEU A 315 19.23 10.20 2.50
CA LEU A 315 19.88 9.92 3.78
C LEU A 315 20.16 11.22 4.52
N ALA A 316 20.22 11.13 5.85
CA ALA A 316 20.60 12.25 6.68
C ALA A 316 22.12 12.52 6.60
N GLU A 317 22.53 13.78 6.76
CA GLU A 317 23.93 14.17 6.84
C GLU A 317 24.68 13.40 7.92
N ALA A 318 24.03 13.14 9.06
CA ALA A 318 24.59 12.38 10.19
C ALA A 318 24.87 10.89 9.86
N GLU A 319 24.30 10.34 8.77
CA GLU A 319 24.47 8.93 8.39
C GLU A 319 25.69 8.69 7.48
N LYS A 320 26.47 9.69 7.13
CA LYS A 320 27.63 9.58 6.24
C LYS A 320 28.64 8.53 6.71
N GLU A 321 29.00 8.54 7.99
CA GLU A 321 29.94 7.57 8.55
C GLU A 321 29.39 6.13 8.55
N LYS A 322 28.10 5.97 8.78
CA LYS A 322 27.41 4.70 8.65
C LYS A 322 27.51 4.17 7.21
N VAL A 323 27.29 5.02 6.23
CA VAL A 323 27.38 4.65 4.80
C VAL A 323 28.83 4.26 4.43
N ARG A 324 29.86 4.96 4.94
CA ARG A 324 31.27 4.56 4.75
C ARG A 324 31.51 3.15 5.28
N LYS A 325 31.05 2.87 6.52
CA LYS A 325 31.17 1.54 7.12
C LYS A 325 30.46 0.45 6.30
N ILE A 326 29.31 0.74 5.69
CA ILE A 326 28.60 -0.20 4.80
C ILE A 326 29.45 -0.50 3.56
N ILE A 327 30.01 0.53 2.91
CA ILE A 327 30.86 0.39 1.72
C ILE A 327 32.11 -0.45 2.06
N GLU A 328 32.76 -0.16 3.16
CA GLU A 328 33.90 -0.94 3.66
C GLU A 328 33.53 -2.40 3.92
N THR A 329 32.36 -2.66 4.53
CA THR A 329 31.87 -4.02 4.81
C THR A 329 31.59 -4.81 3.53
N LEU A 330 31.12 -4.15 2.45
CA LEU A 330 30.91 -4.79 1.15
C LEU A 330 32.23 -5.21 0.51
N ASN A 331 33.33 -4.57 0.86
CA ASN A 331 34.70 -4.83 0.37
C ASN A 331 34.78 -4.93 -1.15
N ASP A 332 34.08 -4.03 -1.85
CA ASP A 332 34.01 -3.98 -3.31
C ASP A 332 34.83 -2.78 -3.82
N SER A 333 35.87 -3.06 -4.57
CA SER A 333 36.80 -2.06 -5.11
C SER A 333 36.15 -1.11 -6.14
N GLU A 334 35.01 -1.49 -6.71
CA GLU A 334 34.23 -0.64 -7.63
C GLU A 334 33.43 0.45 -6.91
N LEU A 335 33.33 0.39 -5.56
CA LEU A 335 32.58 1.35 -4.77
C LEU A 335 33.46 2.47 -4.24
N GLU A 336 32.86 3.66 -4.13
CA GLU A 336 33.43 4.82 -3.42
C GLU A 336 32.34 5.59 -2.70
N PHE A 337 32.71 6.24 -1.60
CA PHE A 337 31.80 7.13 -0.89
C PHE A 337 31.56 8.41 -1.70
N LYS A 338 30.31 8.76 -1.93
CA LYS A 338 29.90 9.97 -2.65
C LYS A 338 29.10 10.91 -1.76
N ASP A 339 29.71 12.04 -1.42
CA ASP A 339 29.04 13.10 -0.65
C ASP A 339 28.33 14.08 -1.59
N THR A 340 27.05 13.84 -1.82
CA THR A 340 26.25 14.66 -2.72
C THR A 340 24.86 14.93 -2.16
N LYS A 341 24.31 16.13 -2.41
CA LYS A 341 22.92 16.49 -2.05
C LYS A 341 21.87 15.60 -2.70
N ARG A 342 22.25 14.82 -3.70
CA ARG A 342 21.39 13.85 -4.32
C ARG A 342 21.14 12.63 -3.41
N ILE A 343 22.09 12.33 -2.51
CA ILE A 343 22.05 11.21 -1.57
C ILE A 343 21.75 11.70 -0.16
N PHE A 344 22.45 12.75 0.31
CA PHE A 344 22.34 13.29 1.65
C PHE A 344 21.68 14.68 1.63
N ASP A 345 20.47 14.79 2.19
CA ASP A 345 19.74 16.05 2.25
C ASP A 345 18.71 16.05 3.38
N ASP A 346 19.07 16.63 4.52
CA ASP A 346 18.21 16.72 5.71
C ASP A 346 16.89 17.46 5.43
N THR A 347 16.85 18.36 4.45
CA THR A 347 15.64 19.13 4.11
C THR A 347 14.55 18.25 3.47
N LYS A 348 14.91 17.05 3.03
CA LYS A 348 14.03 16.06 2.40
C LYS A 348 13.64 14.91 3.33
N ILE A 349 13.96 15.03 4.61
CA ILE A 349 13.70 14.01 5.63
C ILE A 349 12.73 14.58 6.66
N GLU A 350 11.60 13.92 6.85
CA GLU A 350 10.62 14.28 7.88
C GLU A 350 10.89 13.53 9.19
N SER A 351 11.11 12.23 9.12
CA SER A 351 11.30 11.37 10.30
C SER A 351 12.32 10.25 10.10
N HIS A 352 12.46 9.74 8.90
CA HIS A 352 13.33 8.60 8.57
C HIS A 352 14.03 8.83 7.26
N SER A 353 15.24 8.28 7.16
CA SER A 353 16.02 8.22 5.93
C SER A 353 15.51 7.12 4.99
N ALA A 354 16.05 7.08 3.77
CA ALA A 354 15.74 6.06 2.77
C ALA A 354 16.06 4.63 3.25
N ILE A 355 15.40 3.65 2.65
CA ILE A 355 15.68 2.23 2.89
C ILE A 355 17.00 1.87 2.20
N ILE A 356 17.98 1.45 3.00
CA ILE A 356 19.27 0.92 2.55
C ILE A 356 19.61 -0.38 3.28
N ILE A 357 20.62 -1.08 2.80
CA ILE A 357 21.24 -2.18 3.53
C ILE A 357 21.99 -1.65 4.75
N THR A 358 22.26 -2.52 5.70
CA THR A 358 23.11 -2.20 6.88
C THR A 358 24.50 -2.81 6.72
N SER A 359 25.38 -2.55 7.67
CA SER A 359 26.70 -3.21 7.74
C SER A 359 26.62 -4.69 8.14
N LYS A 360 25.46 -5.17 8.59
CA LYS A 360 25.24 -6.57 8.91
C LYS A 360 24.95 -7.36 7.63
N LEU A 361 25.88 -8.20 7.22
CA LEU A 361 25.67 -9.08 6.07
C LEU A 361 24.64 -10.17 6.41
N PRO A 362 23.72 -10.50 5.49
CA PRO A 362 22.73 -11.53 5.72
C PRO A 362 23.38 -12.93 5.73
N GLY A 363 22.85 -13.80 6.57
CA GLY A 363 23.11 -15.22 6.50
C GLY A 363 22.25 -15.86 5.39
N GLU A 364 21.70 -17.05 5.67
CA GLU A 364 20.79 -17.72 4.73
C GLU A 364 19.46 -16.95 4.64
N LEU A 365 19.09 -16.59 3.40
CA LEU A 365 17.84 -15.92 3.06
C LEU A 365 16.96 -16.86 2.22
N SER A 366 15.66 -16.82 2.42
CA SER A 366 14.72 -17.42 1.48
C SER A 366 14.82 -16.75 0.11
N GLU A 367 14.34 -17.41 -0.94
CA GLU A 367 14.34 -16.86 -2.30
C GLU A 367 13.66 -15.47 -2.38
N GLU A 368 12.58 -15.30 -1.66
CA GLU A 368 11.81 -14.05 -1.65
C GLU A 368 12.52 -12.95 -0.86
N GLU A 369 13.08 -13.26 0.30
CA GLU A 369 13.91 -12.34 1.06
C GLU A 369 15.14 -11.90 0.27
N ASN A 370 15.77 -12.83 -0.43
CA ASN A 370 16.93 -12.52 -1.27
C ASN A 370 16.56 -11.57 -2.42
N LYS A 371 15.42 -11.76 -3.08
CA LYS A 371 14.92 -10.81 -4.10
C LYS A 371 14.78 -9.40 -3.55
N VAL A 372 14.19 -9.26 -2.37
CA VAL A 372 14.01 -7.94 -1.72
C VAL A 372 15.36 -7.35 -1.31
N TYR A 373 16.19 -8.12 -0.62
CA TYR A 373 17.50 -7.67 -0.16
C TYR A 373 18.41 -7.24 -1.32
N MET A 374 18.49 -8.06 -2.39
CA MET A 374 19.29 -7.75 -3.56
C MET A 374 18.77 -6.53 -4.32
N THR A 375 17.47 -6.30 -4.36
CA THR A 375 16.90 -5.08 -4.95
C THR A 375 17.40 -3.84 -4.21
N VAL A 376 17.39 -3.85 -2.87
CA VAL A 376 17.88 -2.72 -2.07
C VAL A 376 19.40 -2.60 -2.18
N LYS A 377 20.14 -3.72 -2.12
CA LYS A 377 21.60 -3.75 -2.26
C LYS A 377 22.04 -3.19 -3.62
N ASN A 378 21.43 -3.63 -4.70
CA ASN A 378 21.77 -3.14 -6.05
C ASN A 378 21.53 -1.63 -6.19
N ARG A 379 20.42 -1.11 -5.62
CA ARG A 379 20.14 0.32 -5.59
C ARG A 379 21.18 1.09 -4.78
N PHE A 380 21.61 0.56 -3.64
CA PHE A 380 22.68 1.13 -2.83
C PHE A 380 23.99 1.16 -3.63
N ILE A 381 24.43 0.02 -4.17
CA ILE A 381 25.63 -0.10 -5.01
C ILE A 381 25.57 0.90 -6.15
N SER A 382 24.47 0.96 -6.89
CA SER A 382 24.28 1.88 -8.03
C SER A 382 24.57 3.34 -7.69
N ASN A 383 24.30 3.78 -6.46
CA ASN A 383 24.52 5.15 -6.04
C ASN A 383 25.96 5.45 -5.60
N PHE A 384 26.77 4.40 -5.33
CA PHE A 384 28.15 4.52 -4.84
C PHE A 384 29.20 3.92 -5.77
N LEU A 385 28.84 3.53 -7.02
CA LEU A 385 29.79 3.06 -8.01
C LEU A 385 30.76 4.17 -8.46
N LYS A 386 32.05 3.84 -8.59
CA LYS A 386 33.07 4.72 -9.20
C LYS A 386 32.76 4.99 -10.67
N GLU A 387 32.42 3.93 -11.39
CA GLU A 387 32.12 3.99 -12.83
C GLU A 387 30.83 4.77 -13.09
N GLU A 388 30.94 5.79 -13.91
CA GLU A 388 29.78 6.56 -14.36
C GLU A 388 29.06 5.87 -15.50
N THR A 389 27.74 5.98 -15.53
CA THR A 389 26.95 5.53 -16.69
C THR A 389 26.97 6.60 -17.77
N ILE A 390 27.55 6.26 -18.91
CA ILE A 390 27.65 7.16 -20.08
C ILE A 390 26.86 6.55 -21.22
N ILE A 391 25.96 7.35 -21.77
CA ILE A 391 25.12 7.01 -22.91
C ILE A 391 25.49 7.91 -24.07
N ASN A 392 25.77 7.34 -25.23
CA ASN A 392 25.80 8.08 -26.49
C ASN A 392 24.37 8.32 -26.92
N GLN A 393 23.96 9.57 -26.94
CA GLN A 393 22.65 9.98 -27.41
C GLN A 393 22.77 10.63 -28.79
N THR A 394 21.98 10.16 -29.72
CA THR A 394 21.81 10.78 -31.04
C THR A 394 20.43 11.41 -31.11
N VAL A 395 20.37 12.69 -31.38
CA VAL A 395 19.14 13.43 -31.72
C VAL A 395 19.18 13.75 -33.19
N MET A 396 18.13 13.40 -33.92
CA MET A 396 18.01 13.62 -35.36
C MET A 396 16.70 14.38 -35.60
N LYS A 397 16.81 15.50 -36.35
CA LYS A 397 15.67 16.29 -36.80
C LYS A 397 15.50 16.16 -38.30
N ILE A 398 14.30 15.77 -38.71
CA ILE A 398 13.94 15.57 -40.11
C ILE A 398 12.76 16.47 -40.42
N THR A 399 12.76 17.14 -41.60
CA THR A 399 11.62 17.89 -42.07
C THR A 399 11.09 17.32 -43.37
N VAL A 400 9.75 17.38 -43.53
CA VAL A 400 9.05 17.12 -44.79
C VAL A 400 8.08 18.28 -45.03
N GLY A 401 8.46 19.19 -45.88
CA GLY A 401 7.68 20.42 -46.05
C GLY A 401 7.65 21.28 -44.79
N SER A 402 6.46 21.43 -44.22
CA SER A 402 6.25 22.16 -42.95
C SER A 402 6.27 21.23 -41.71
N GLN A 403 6.32 19.94 -41.92
CA GLN A 403 6.29 18.94 -40.83
C GLN A 403 7.67 18.69 -40.27
N ASN A 404 7.81 18.71 -38.94
CA ASN A 404 9.05 18.43 -38.23
C ASN A 404 8.93 17.11 -37.46
N PHE A 405 9.99 16.31 -37.49
CA PHE A 405 10.08 15.03 -36.80
C PHE A 405 11.38 14.96 -36.00
N ASP A 406 11.23 14.76 -34.68
CA ASP A 406 12.35 14.63 -33.77
C ASP A 406 12.51 13.16 -33.37
N PHE A 407 13.71 12.63 -33.55
CA PHE A 407 14.10 11.28 -33.20
C PHE A 407 15.23 11.28 -32.18
N LYS A 408 15.17 10.31 -31.29
CA LYS A 408 16.18 10.11 -30.26
C LYS A 408 16.60 8.65 -30.22
N GLY A 409 17.89 8.38 -30.40
CA GLY A 409 18.51 7.08 -30.24
C GLY A 409 19.52 7.11 -29.09
N GLU A 410 19.67 5.98 -28.41
CA GLU A 410 20.60 5.84 -27.30
C GLU A 410 21.40 4.53 -27.44
N SER A 411 22.71 4.58 -27.14
CA SER A 411 23.57 3.43 -27.01
C SER A 411 24.47 3.55 -25.79
N ILE A 412 24.78 2.44 -25.13
CA ILE A 412 25.64 2.42 -23.93
C ILE A 412 27.09 2.63 -24.36
N LYS A 413 27.79 3.58 -23.76
CA LYS A 413 29.25 3.74 -23.82
C LYS A 413 29.92 3.17 -22.58
N SER A 414 29.38 3.42 -21.39
CA SER A 414 29.82 2.88 -20.12
C SER A 414 28.59 2.46 -19.31
N GLU A 415 28.58 1.21 -18.85
CA GLU A 415 27.40 0.63 -18.20
C GLU A 415 27.12 1.25 -16.83
N GLY A 416 28.14 1.46 -16.01
CA GLY A 416 28.00 1.98 -14.65
C GLY A 416 26.88 1.27 -13.88
N PHE A 417 25.89 2.03 -13.40
CA PHE A 417 24.78 1.45 -12.62
C PHE A 417 23.84 0.52 -13.42
N LEU A 418 23.86 0.56 -14.75
CA LEU A 418 23.02 -0.31 -15.58
C LEU A 418 23.40 -1.81 -15.43
N LYS A 419 24.61 -2.12 -14.93
CA LYS A 419 25.02 -3.47 -14.53
C LYS A 419 24.07 -4.06 -13.47
N TYR A 420 23.60 -3.22 -12.55
CA TYR A 420 22.80 -3.60 -11.40
C TYR A 420 21.30 -3.30 -11.58
N GLU A 421 20.97 -2.21 -12.28
CA GLU A 421 19.60 -1.80 -12.53
C GLU A 421 19.37 -1.53 -14.03
N LYS A 422 18.95 -2.56 -14.73
CA LYS A 422 18.64 -2.47 -16.17
C LYS A 422 17.55 -1.43 -16.43
N GLN A 423 17.77 -0.58 -17.42
CA GLN A 423 16.79 0.35 -17.96
C GLN A 423 16.65 0.12 -19.46
N GLU A 424 15.43 0.29 -19.98
CA GLU A 424 15.19 0.30 -21.41
C GLU A 424 15.77 1.60 -21.99
N LEU A 425 16.58 1.46 -23.02
CA LEU A 425 17.09 2.57 -23.83
C LEU A 425 16.25 2.69 -25.10
N THR A 426 16.20 3.89 -25.66
CA THR A 426 15.63 4.08 -27.00
C THR A 426 16.52 3.40 -28.03
N ASN A 427 15.90 2.75 -29.04
CA ASN A 427 16.64 2.06 -30.09
C ASN A 427 17.63 3.00 -30.80
N SER A 428 18.72 2.45 -31.32
CA SER A 428 19.64 3.20 -32.18
C SER A 428 18.92 3.73 -33.43
N LEU A 429 19.26 4.94 -33.85
CA LEU A 429 18.76 5.51 -35.10
C LEU A 429 19.57 4.94 -36.29
N PRO A 430 18.98 4.93 -37.50
CA PRO A 430 19.71 4.57 -38.70
C PRO A 430 20.82 5.60 -38.96
N ASP A 431 21.87 5.12 -39.69
CA ASP A 431 23.03 5.95 -40.02
C ASP A 431 22.71 6.83 -41.22
N LEU A 432 22.10 7.98 -40.97
CA LEU A 432 21.83 9.04 -41.94
C LEU A 432 22.78 10.21 -41.70
N GLN A 433 22.97 11.03 -42.73
CA GLN A 433 23.87 12.18 -42.65
C GLN A 433 23.09 13.50 -42.71
N LYS A 434 23.64 14.57 -42.09
CA LYS A 434 23.05 15.90 -42.16
C LYS A 434 23.02 16.36 -43.62
N GLY A 435 21.89 16.86 -44.06
CA GLY A 435 21.66 17.28 -45.45
C GLY A 435 21.21 16.15 -46.37
N GLU A 436 21.15 14.90 -45.87
CA GLU A 436 20.65 13.80 -46.67
C GLU A 436 19.16 13.97 -46.97
N GLU A 437 18.80 13.74 -48.24
CA GLU A 437 17.44 13.79 -48.74
C GLU A 437 16.97 12.41 -49.12
N PHE A 438 15.71 12.08 -48.79
CA PHE A 438 15.11 10.81 -49.24
C PHE A 438 13.61 11.00 -49.52
N GLU A 439 13.07 10.09 -50.30
CA GLU A 439 11.66 10.10 -50.66
C GLU A 439 10.82 9.57 -49.49
N VAL A 440 9.60 10.13 -49.38
CA VAL A 440 8.63 9.74 -48.36
C VAL A 440 7.39 9.14 -49.05
N HIS A 441 6.74 8.21 -48.32
CA HIS A 441 5.57 7.51 -48.79
C HIS A 441 4.49 7.54 -47.72
N PHE A 442 3.98 8.75 -47.42
CA PHE A 442 2.89 8.92 -46.48
C PHE A 442 1.61 8.30 -47.00
N LYS A 443 0.94 7.62 -46.13
CA LYS A 443 -0.41 7.07 -46.35
C LYS A 443 -1.24 7.20 -45.08
N PRO A 444 -2.56 7.31 -45.21
CA PRO A 444 -3.45 7.23 -44.07
C PRO A 444 -3.38 5.84 -43.45
N GLU A 445 -2.97 5.77 -42.19
CA GLU A 445 -2.98 4.54 -41.37
C GLU A 445 -4.14 4.59 -40.40
N GLU A 446 -5.02 3.59 -40.49
CA GLU A 446 -6.17 3.46 -39.58
C GLU A 446 -5.65 3.14 -38.16
N LYS A 447 -6.11 3.88 -37.21
CA LYS A 447 -5.90 3.68 -35.78
C LYS A 447 -7.24 3.60 -35.08
N VAL A 448 -7.24 3.00 -33.94
CA VAL A 448 -8.40 2.92 -33.06
C VAL A 448 -8.00 3.45 -31.70
N THR A 449 -8.83 4.32 -31.13
CA THR A 449 -8.60 4.76 -29.75
C THR A 449 -8.66 3.55 -28.81
N THR A 450 -7.86 3.58 -27.75
CA THR A 450 -7.79 2.47 -26.77
C THR A 450 -8.35 2.89 -25.43
N ALA A 451 -9.07 1.98 -24.77
CA ALA A 451 -9.55 2.21 -23.41
C ALA A 451 -8.38 2.50 -22.45
N PRO A 452 -8.62 3.29 -21.41
CA PRO A 452 -7.62 3.45 -20.35
C PRO A 452 -7.23 2.10 -19.75
N VAL A 453 -5.95 1.95 -19.39
CA VAL A 453 -5.48 0.73 -18.71
C VAL A 453 -5.98 0.68 -17.27
N LYS A 454 -6.20 -0.52 -16.74
CA LYS A 454 -6.60 -0.71 -15.33
C LYS A 454 -5.56 -0.14 -14.36
N ILE A 455 -6.03 0.22 -13.18
CA ILE A 455 -5.15 0.68 -12.08
C ILE A 455 -4.33 -0.51 -11.59
N THR A 456 -3.02 -0.37 -11.63
CA THR A 456 -2.07 -1.31 -11.03
C THR A 456 -1.67 -0.87 -9.62
N GLU A 457 -0.98 -1.74 -8.86
CA GLU A 457 -0.42 -1.37 -7.54
C GLU A 457 0.51 -0.16 -7.66
N GLU A 458 1.36 -0.12 -8.71
CA GLU A 458 2.23 1.03 -9.00
C GLU A 458 1.45 2.31 -9.28
N THR A 459 0.39 2.22 -10.13
CA THR A 459 -0.43 3.40 -10.47
C THR A 459 -1.16 3.93 -9.25
N LEU A 460 -1.70 3.02 -8.40
CA LEU A 460 -2.37 3.39 -7.16
C LEU A 460 -1.39 4.03 -6.17
N SER A 461 -0.19 3.45 -6.00
CA SER A 461 0.85 4.02 -5.14
C SER A 461 1.25 5.43 -5.58
N ASN A 462 1.49 5.63 -6.87
CA ASN A 462 1.83 6.94 -7.43
C ASN A 462 0.70 7.97 -7.22
N PHE A 463 -0.57 7.56 -7.32
CA PHE A 463 -1.71 8.42 -6.99
C PHE A 463 -1.73 8.80 -5.51
N LEU A 464 -1.52 7.83 -4.61
CA LEU A 464 -1.52 8.09 -3.17
C LEU A 464 -0.36 8.98 -2.71
N GLU A 465 0.79 8.90 -3.39
CA GLU A 465 1.95 9.76 -3.14
C GLU A 465 1.79 11.18 -3.72
N ASN A 466 1.17 11.29 -4.88
CA ASN A 466 1.04 12.54 -5.62
C ASN A 466 -0.37 12.70 -6.18
N PRO A 467 -1.39 12.86 -5.33
CA PRO A 467 -2.80 12.90 -5.76
C PRO A 467 -3.13 14.10 -6.65
N PHE A 468 -2.31 15.15 -6.61
CA PHE A 468 -2.47 16.41 -7.38
C PHE A 468 -1.44 16.58 -8.48
N ARG A 469 -0.87 15.48 -9.00
CA ARG A 469 0.16 15.56 -10.04
C ARG A 469 -0.28 16.35 -11.28
N LYS A 470 -1.56 16.24 -11.66
CA LYS A 470 -2.10 16.97 -12.82
C LYS A 470 -2.22 18.46 -12.51
N GLU A 471 -2.80 18.79 -11.38
CA GLU A 471 -3.01 20.16 -10.90
C GLU A 471 -1.68 20.89 -10.71
N ILE A 472 -0.66 20.19 -10.18
CA ILE A 472 0.70 20.73 -10.04
C ILE A 472 1.32 21.01 -11.42
N LYS A 473 1.12 20.11 -12.38
CA LYS A 473 1.64 20.30 -13.75
C LYS A 473 0.97 21.48 -14.45
N GLU A 474 -0.36 21.58 -14.36
CA GLU A 474 -1.13 22.70 -14.89
C GLU A 474 -0.74 24.02 -14.23
N ALA A 475 -0.48 24.03 -12.92
CA ALA A 475 0.02 25.19 -12.20
C ALA A 475 1.43 25.61 -12.67
N GLN A 476 2.30 24.64 -12.95
CA GLN A 476 3.63 24.92 -13.51
C GLN A 476 3.56 25.49 -14.93
N GLU A 477 2.69 24.94 -15.79
CA GLU A 477 2.46 25.43 -17.15
C GLU A 477 1.87 26.85 -17.17
N ASN A 478 1.09 27.20 -16.15
CA ASN A 478 0.46 28.53 -15.98
C ASN A 478 1.28 29.48 -15.08
N GLU A 479 2.51 29.12 -14.71
CA GLU A 479 3.43 29.89 -13.84
C GLU A 479 2.81 30.33 -12.49
N ASN A 480 1.87 29.52 -11.97
CA ASN A 480 1.19 29.77 -10.68
C ASN A 480 1.89 29.04 -9.53
N GLU A 481 2.98 29.65 -9.02
CA GLU A 481 3.77 29.08 -7.92
C GLU A 481 2.99 28.95 -6.60
N GLU A 482 2.04 29.82 -6.30
CA GLU A 482 1.22 29.74 -5.09
C GLU A 482 0.32 28.49 -5.14
N TYR A 483 -0.35 28.26 -6.27
CA TYR A 483 -1.21 27.10 -6.48
C TYR A 483 -0.40 25.79 -6.49
N LYS A 484 0.78 25.79 -7.10
CA LYS A 484 1.71 24.65 -7.06
C LYS A 484 2.12 24.31 -5.63
N ASN A 485 2.58 25.30 -4.83
CA ASN A 485 3.01 25.13 -3.46
C ASN A 485 1.89 24.64 -2.54
N MET A 486 0.63 24.93 -2.89
CA MET A 486 -0.53 24.45 -2.14
C MET A 486 -0.66 22.93 -2.15
N PHE A 487 -0.24 22.25 -3.21
CA PHE A 487 -0.41 20.81 -3.42
C PHE A 487 0.89 20.00 -3.34
N GLU A 488 2.05 20.64 -3.36
CA GLU A 488 3.33 19.95 -3.34
C GLU A 488 3.57 19.21 -2.00
N GLY A 489 4.05 17.97 -2.07
CA GLY A 489 4.36 17.16 -0.89
C GLY A 489 3.15 16.65 -0.11
N ILE A 490 1.95 16.68 -0.71
CA ILE A 490 0.73 16.16 -0.09
C ILE A 490 0.50 14.72 -0.52
N GLU A 491 0.23 13.86 0.46
CA GLU A 491 -0.01 12.44 0.29
C GLU A 491 -1.34 12.00 0.90
N ILE A 492 -1.97 10.97 0.30
CA ILE A 492 -3.15 10.32 0.86
C ILE A 492 -2.70 9.11 1.70
N GLY A 493 -2.96 9.14 3.00
CA GLY A 493 -2.51 8.13 3.96
C GLY A 493 -1.00 8.17 4.19
N THR A 494 -0.50 7.28 5.03
CA THR A 494 0.95 7.12 5.29
C THR A 494 1.46 5.81 4.74
N GLN A 495 2.76 5.71 4.53
CA GLN A 495 3.42 4.48 4.12
C GLN A 495 3.09 3.30 5.04
N ALA A 496 2.94 3.56 6.35
CA ALA A 496 2.59 2.54 7.34
C ALA A 496 1.18 1.95 7.15
N THR A 497 0.21 2.73 6.67
CA THR A 497 -1.22 2.36 6.68
C THR A 497 -1.79 2.00 5.32
N ARG A 498 -1.20 2.48 4.21
CA ARG A 498 -1.75 2.30 2.85
C ARG A 498 -2.01 0.85 2.49
N THR A 499 -1.01 -0.01 2.67
CA THR A 499 -1.12 -1.44 2.34
C THR A 499 -2.26 -2.11 3.10
N GLY A 500 -2.37 -1.88 4.42
CA GLY A 500 -3.46 -2.43 5.24
C GLY A 500 -4.84 -1.94 4.82
N ILE A 501 -4.98 -0.69 4.38
CA ILE A 501 -6.26 -0.13 3.90
C ILE A 501 -6.66 -0.74 2.55
N ILE A 502 -5.71 -0.94 1.64
CA ILE A 502 -5.96 -1.61 0.35
C ILE A 502 -6.44 -3.05 0.58
N GLU A 503 -5.73 -3.81 1.42
CA GLU A 503 -6.13 -5.20 1.75
C GLU A 503 -7.50 -5.25 2.45
N ASN A 504 -7.80 -4.27 3.30
CA ASN A 504 -9.13 -4.13 3.90
C ASN A 504 -10.21 -3.83 2.84
N ALA A 505 -9.94 -2.96 1.86
CA ALA A 505 -10.87 -2.68 0.76
C ALA A 505 -11.21 -3.95 -0.05
N ILE A 506 -10.20 -4.81 -0.28
CA ILE A 506 -10.38 -6.12 -0.91
C ILE A 506 -11.23 -7.03 -0.02
N LYS A 507 -10.88 -7.15 1.26
CA LYS A 507 -11.57 -8.02 2.24
C LYS A 507 -13.05 -7.69 2.41
N ILE A 508 -13.40 -6.40 2.40
CA ILE A 508 -14.81 -5.96 2.51
C ILE A 508 -15.56 -6.01 1.19
N GLY A 509 -14.88 -6.31 0.07
CA GLY A 509 -15.47 -6.51 -1.24
C GLY A 509 -15.79 -5.21 -1.98
N TYR A 510 -15.03 -4.14 -1.77
CA TYR A 510 -15.14 -2.93 -2.58
C TYR A 510 -14.35 -3.02 -3.87
N ILE A 511 -13.20 -3.64 -3.80
CA ILE A 511 -12.30 -3.85 -4.94
C ILE A 511 -11.81 -5.29 -4.94
N SER A 512 -11.37 -5.76 -6.09
CA SER A 512 -10.63 -7.01 -6.24
C SER A 512 -9.28 -6.76 -6.88
N ARG A 513 -8.37 -7.72 -6.74
CA ARG A 513 -7.04 -7.68 -7.35
C ARG A 513 -6.81 -8.95 -8.18
N ASN A 514 -6.48 -8.77 -9.45
CA ASN A 514 -6.14 -9.87 -10.35
C ASN A 514 -4.87 -9.53 -11.13
N LYS A 515 -3.85 -10.39 -11.05
CA LYS A 515 -2.54 -10.21 -11.72
C LYS A 515 -1.91 -8.81 -11.52
N GLY A 516 -2.07 -8.24 -10.30
CA GLY A 516 -1.52 -6.93 -9.94
C GLY A 516 -2.32 -5.73 -10.42
N ALA A 517 -3.49 -5.93 -11.04
CA ALA A 517 -4.42 -4.86 -11.38
C ALA A 517 -5.68 -4.92 -10.50
N PHE A 518 -6.19 -3.75 -10.15
CA PHE A 518 -7.42 -3.59 -9.37
C PHE A 518 -8.64 -3.47 -10.25
N SER A 519 -9.77 -3.90 -9.72
CA SER A 519 -11.09 -3.70 -10.30
C SER A 519 -12.08 -3.32 -9.21
N ILE A 520 -13.03 -2.45 -9.56
CA ILE A 520 -14.15 -2.12 -8.68
C ILE A 520 -15.14 -3.30 -8.66
N GLU A 521 -15.68 -3.60 -7.47
CA GLU A 521 -16.72 -4.60 -7.28
C GLU A 521 -18.10 -3.93 -7.11
N ASP A 522 -19.20 -4.66 -7.30
CA ASP A 522 -20.57 -4.11 -7.23
C ASP A 522 -20.83 -3.36 -5.92
N LYS A 523 -20.32 -3.90 -4.80
CA LYS A 523 -20.41 -3.23 -3.50
C LYS A 523 -19.64 -1.91 -3.46
N GLY A 524 -18.48 -1.84 -4.12
CA GLY A 524 -17.69 -0.63 -4.25
C GLY A 524 -18.35 0.40 -5.15
N ILE A 525 -18.95 -0.03 -6.25
CA ILE A 525 -19.74 0.84 -7.13
C ILE A 525 -20.87 1.50 -6.31
N LYS A 526 -21.65 0.68 -5.62
CA LYS A 526 -22.79 1.19 -4.84
C LYS A 526 -22.36 2.10 -3.70
N PHE A 527 -21.22 1.81 -3.07
CA PHE A 527 -20.63 2.67 -2.04
C PHE A 527 -20.31 4.07 -2.58
N ILE A 528 -19.60 4.15 -3.72
CA ILE A 528 -19.24 5.45 -4.33
C ILE A 528 -20.48 6.18 -4.84
N GLU A 529 -21.42 5.50 -5.50
CA GLU A 529 -22.68 6.09 -5.93
C GLU A 529 -23.49 6.66 -4.74
N THR A 530 -23.50 5.95 -3.61
CA THR A 530 -24.16 6.42 -2.38
C THR A 530 -23.47 7.67 -1.84
N LEU A 531 -22.14 7.71 -1.81
CA LEU A 531 -21.38 8.90 -1.39
C LEU A 531 -21.69 10.10 -2.29
N ASN A 532 -21.72 9.88 -3.61
CA ASN A 532 -22.05 10.93 -4.59
C ASN A 532 -23.47 11.47 -4.39
N LEU A 533 -24.48 10.59 -4.20
CA LEU A 533 -25.87 10.98 -3.94
C LEU A 533 -25.99 11.76 -2.61
N LEU A 534 -25.25 11.38 -1.59
CA LEU A 534 -25.23 12.08 -0.29
C LEU A 534 -24.36 13.35 -0.32
N GLU A 535 -23.73 13.66 -1.46
CA GLU A 535 -22.79 14.77 -1.63
C GLU A 535 -21.67 14.77 -0.57
N ILE A 536 -21.16 13.56 -0.27
CA ILE A 536 -20.04 13.38 0.65
C ILE A 536 -18.74 13.44 -0.16
N ASP A 537 -18.12 14.60 -0.15
CA ASP A 537 -16.85 14.85 -0.83
C ASP A 537 -15.67 14.68 0.15
N LEU A 538 -15.37 13.44 0.49
CA LEU A 538 -14.17 13.06 1.27
C LEU A 538 -13.11 12.44 0.35
N TYR A 539 -13.03 12.91 -0.87
CA TYR A 539 -12.06 12.44 -1.84
C TYR A 539 -10.67 13.02 -1.54
N LYS A 540 -9.97 13.51 -2.54
CA LYS A 540 -8.59 13.93 -2.32
C LYS A 540 -8.48 15.27 -1.58
N GLU A 541 -9.31 16.26 -1.90
CA GLU A 541 -9.21 17.63 -1.40
C GLU A 541 -9.38 17.70 0.13
N LYS A 542 -10.46 17.14 0.65
CA LYS A 542 -10.72 17.11 2.11
C LYS A 542 -9.70 16.25 2.88
N THR A 543 -9.28 15.13 2.31
CA THR A 543 -8.23 14.31 2.91
C THR A 543 -6.92 15.08 3.03
N VAL A 544 -6.66 15.97 2.07
CA VAL A 544 -5.51 16.87 2.05
C VAL A 544 -5.58 17.92 3.15
N GLU A 545 -6.73 18.58 3.33
CA GLU A 545 -6.90 19.57 4.41
C GLU A 545 -6.56 18.96 5.77
N PHE A 546 -7.09 17.77 6.05
CA PHE A 546 -6.77 17.05 7.28
C PHE A 546 -5.28 16.63 7.35
N SER A 547 -4.67 16.24 6.24
CA SER A 547 -3.25 15.89 6.21
C SER A 547 -2.36 17.11 6.48
N LYS A 548 -2.73 18.29 5.95
CA LYS A 548 -2.05 19.56 6.26
C LYS A 548 -2.19 19.91 7.74
N SER A 549 -3.40 19.78 8.31
CA SER A 549 -3.64 20.04 9.73
C SER A 549 -2.81 19.11 10.62
N LEU A 550 -2.68 17.82 10.29
CA LEU A 550 -1.81 16.87 11.00
C LEU A 550 -0.33 17.27 10.94
N LYS A 551 0.17 17.69 9.75
CA LYS A 551 1.55 18.21 9.62
C LYS A 551 1.77 19.49 10.46
N GLN A 552 0.76 20.36 10.59
CA GLN A 552 0.83 21.53 11.45
C GLN A 552 0.88 21.16 12.95
N ILE A 553 0.20 20.07 13.38
CA ILE A 553 0.33 19.53 14.73
C ILE A 553 1.75 19.01 14.96
N PHE A 554 2.30 18.25 14.03
CA PHE A 554 3.69 17.77 14.11
C PHE A 554 4.70 18.91 14.23
N SER A 555 4.49 20.00 13.51
CA SER A 555 5.35 21.19 13.60
C SER A 555 5.04 22.11 14.79
N GLY A 556 4.13 21.75 15.68
CA GLY A 556 3.71 22.55 16.85
C GLY A 556 2.89 23.80 16.53
N LYS A 557 2.44 23.96 15.27
CA LYS A 557 1.68 25.15 14.80
C LYS A 557 0.18 25.03 15.05
N LYS A 558 -0.35 23.85 15.35
CA LYS A 558 -1.76 23.56 15.57
C LYS A 558 -1.94 22.58 16.71
N SER A 559 -3.03 22.69 17.48
CA SER A 559 -3.34 21.74 18.54
C SER A 559 -4.28 20.62 18.06
N VAL A 560 -4.33 19.53 18.84
CA VAL A 560 -5.23 18.39 18.59
C VAL A 560 -6.71 18.82 18.65
N GLU A 561 -7.06 19.71 19.57
CA GLU A 561 -8.43 20.18 19.76
C GLU A 561 -8.96 20.94 18.55
N VAL A 562 -8.09 21.68 17.86
CA VAL A 562 -8.49 22.47 16.66
C VAL A 562 -8.88 21.55 15.51
N ILE A 563 -8.08 20.50 15.22
CA ILE A 563 -8.43 19.57 14.14
C ILE A 563 -9.71 18.77 14.45
N LEU A 564 -9.96 18.47 15.73
CA LEU A 564 -11.19 17.79 16.13
C LEU A 564 -12.42 18.66 15.95
N LYS A 565 -12.33 19.96 16.25
CA LYS A 565 -13.41 20.93 15.98
C LYS A 565 -13.68 21.08 14.47
N GLU A 566 -12.64 21.09 13.65
CA GLU A 566 -12.78 21.12 12.18
C GLU A 566 -13.52 19.87 11.69
N ALA A 567 -13.14 18.69 12.20
CA ALA A 567 -13.79 17.44 11.85
C ALA A 567 -15.25 17.37 12.33
N GLU A 568 -15.55 17.90 13.53
CA GLU A 568 -16.90 18.01 14.06
C GLU A 568 -17.78 18.88 13.16
N GLN A 569 -17.28 20.05 12.74
CA GLN A 569 -18.01 20.94 11.84
C GLN A 569 -18.28 20.27 10.50
N GLU A 570 -17.31 19.58 9.93
CA GLU A 570 -17.46 18.85 8.68
C GLU A 570 -18.51 17.72 8.80
N LEU A 571 -18.50 16.96 9.89
CA LEU A 571 -19.51 15.93 10.14
C LEU A 571 -20.92 16.51 10.26
N LYS A 572 -21.10 17.64 10.94
CA LYS A 572 -22.39 18.33 11.01
C LYS A 572 -22.87 18.77 9.63
N ASN A 573 -21.96 19.29 8.79
CA ASN A 573 -22.29 19.69 7.43
C ASN A 573 -22.73 18.50 6.56
N ILE A 574 -22.07 17.34 6.71
CA ILE A 574 -22.39 16.11 5.97
C ILE A 574 -23.75 15.53 6.43
N ILE A 575 -23.95 15.40 7.73
CA ILE A 575 -25.07 14.63 8.30
C ILE A 575 -26.39 15.39 8.25
N ASN A 576 -26.37 16.72 8.31
CA ASN A 576 -27.57 17.57 8.29
C ASN A 576 -28.22 17.67 6.89
N LYS A 577 -27.64 17.09 5.86
CA LYS A 577 -28.24 17.05 4.51
C LYS A 577 -29.39 16.05 4.44
N ASP A 578 -30.59 16.52 4.11
CA ASP A 578 -31.76 15.66 3.91
C ASP A 578 -31.82 15.10 2.49
N VAL A 579 -31.00 14.09 2.23
CA VAL A 579 -30.97 13.39 0.94
C VAL A 579 -31.56 12.00 1.09
N LYS A 580 -32.47 11.65 0.19
CA LYS A 580 -33.04 10.29 0.09
C LYS A 580 -32.17 9.42 -0.82
N VAL A 581 -31.81 8.24 -0.33
CA VAL A 581 -31.04 7.24 -1.09
C VAL A 581 -31.89 5.99 -1.23
N GLU A 582 -31.91 5.41 -2.41
CA GLU A 582 -32.55 4.10 -2.62
C GLU A 582 -31.80 3.02 -1.82
N LYS A 583 -32.54 2.22 -1.07
CA LYS A 583 -31.98 1.16 -0.26
C LYS A 583 -31.27 0.12 -1.14
N TYR A 584 -30.04 -0.17 -0.81
CA TYR A 584 -29.25 -1.18 -1.50
C TYR A 584 -29.75 -2.58 -1.14
N THR A 585 -30.36 -3.23 -2.08
CA THR A 585 -30.67 -4.66 -2.00
C THR A 585 -29.54 -5.41 -2.73
N GLN A 586 -28.60 -5.97 -1.99
CA GLN A 586 -27.60 -6.85 -2.59
C GLN A 586 -28.33 -8.08 -3.14
N GLU A 587 -28.36 -8.23 -4.45
CA GLU A 587 -28.77 -9.51 -5.05
C GLU A 587 -27.79 -10.58 -4.61
N LYS A 588 -28.22 -11.41 -3.67
CA LYS A 588 -27.41 -12.53 -3.23
C LYS A 588 -27.36 -13.56 -4.33
N GLU A 589 -26.18 -13.95 -4.75
CA GLU A 589 -26.04 -15.05 -5.71
C GLU A 589 -26.70 -16.30 -5.18
N VAL A 590 -27.61 -16.85 -5.96
CA VAL A 590 -28.30 -18.10 -5.64
C VAL A 590 -27.36 -19.27 -5.89
N ILE A 591 -26.96 -19.96 -4.83
CA ILE A 591 -26.08 -21.14 -4.91
C ILE A 591 -26.83 -22.36 -5.40
N GLY A 592 -28.13 -22.44 -5.11
CA GLY A 592 -29.00 -23.53 -5.52
C GLY A 592 -30.35 -23.47 -4.81
N LYS A 593 -31.16 -24.53 -4.96
CA LYS A 593 -32.45 -24.70 -4.26
C LYS A 593 -32.24 -25.51 -2.98
N CYS A 594 -32.92 -25.10 -1.93
CA CYS A 594 -32.87 -25.80 -0.63
C CYS A 594 -33.43 -27.23 -0.79
N PRO A 595 -32.68 -28.27 -0.39
CA PRO A 595 -33.13 -29.66 -0.53
C PRO A 595 -34.33 -30.00 0.38
N LYS A 596 -34.60 -29.16 1.40
CA LYS A 596 -35.74 -29.34 2.30
C LYS A 596 -37.02 -28.62 1.84
N CYS A 597 -36.93 -27.33 1.49
CA CYS A 597 -38.12 -26.50 1.24
C CYS A 597 -38.16 -25.86 -0.15
N GLY A 598 -37.18 -26.12 -1.02
CA GLY A 598 -37.11 -25.59 -2.38
C GLY A 598 -36.78 -24.11 -2.50
N ALA A 599 -36.68 -23.35 -1.38
CA ALA A 599 -36.31 -21.93 -1.41
C ALA A 599 -34.84 -21.75 -1.81
N LYS A 600 -34.42 -20.51 -2.08
CA LYS A 600 -33.06 -20.21 -2.52
C LYS A 600 -32.04 -20.47 -1.39
N ILE A 601 -30.86 -20.96 -1.76
CA ILE A 601 -29.70 -21.04 -0.86
C ILE A 601 -28.73 -19.93 -1.23
N TYR A 602 -28.27 -19.21 -0.19
CA TYR A 602 -27.31 -18.13 -0.28
C TYR A 602 -26.02 -18.45 0.45
N GLU A 603 -24.95 -17.77 0.07
CA GLU A 603 -23.64 -17.89 0.70
C GLU A 603 -23.47 -16.88 1.85
N SER A 604 -22.88 -17.31 2.96
CA SER A 604 -22.38 -16.48 4.04
C SER A 604 -20.88 -16.73 4.27
N ASN A 605 -20.26 -15.99 5.18
CA ASN A 605 -18.83 -16.19 5.51
C ASN A 605 -18.51 -17.61 5.97
N LYS A 606 -19.43 -18.27 6.72
CA LYS A 606 -19.20 -19.58 7.35
C LYS A 606 -19.99 -20.72 6.72
N SER A 607 -21.03 -20.42 5.94
CA SER A 607 -21.97 -21.44 5.46
C SER A 607 -22.74 -21.04 4.22
N PHE A 608 -23.38 -22.01 3.59
CA PHE A 608 -24.46 -21.84 2.62
C PHE A 608 -25.77 -22.14 3.35
N TYR A 609 -26.73 -21.19 3.34
CA TYR A 609 -27.93 -21.24 4.16
C TYR A 609 -29.21 -20.97 3.35
N CYS A 610 -30.31 -21.58 3.80
CA CYS A 610 -31.61 -21.38 3.19
C CYS A 610 -32.12 -19.95 3.43
N GLU A 611 -32.73 -19.33 2.41
CA GLU A 611 -33.42 -18.03 2.48
C GLU A 611 -34.40 -17.95 3.67
N LYS A 612 -35.16 -19.04 3.86
CA LYS A 612 -36.14 -19.19 4.93
C LYS A 612 -35.55 -19.61 6.28
N TYR A 613 -34.26 -19.43 6.51
CA TYR A 613 -33.62 -19.82 7.78
C TYR A 613 -34.26 -19.17 9.01
N LYS A 614 -34.61 -17.90 8.91
CA LYS A 614 -35.29 -17.15 10.00
C LYS A 614 -36.77 -17.54 10.13
N GLU A 615 -37.37 -18.06 9.07
CA GLU A 615 -38.76 -18.50 9.00
C GLU A 615 -38.95 -19.98 9.39
N GLY A 616 -37.90 -20.64 9.90
CA GLY A 616 -37.96 -22.01 10.42
C GLY A 616 -37.21 -23.06 9.60
N CYS A 617 -36.80 -22.81 8.38
CA CYS A 617 -36.02 -23.78 7.62
C CYS A 617 -34.52 -23.69 7.99
N LYS A 618 -34.07 -24.51 8.96
CA LYS A 618 -32.69 -24.48 9.49
C LYS A 618 -31.64 -25.13 8.57
N THR A 619 -31.95 -25.34 7.29
CA THR A 619 -31.04 -25.97 6.32
C THR A 619 -29.78 -25.11 6.12
N THR A 620 -28.64 -25.66 6.50
CA THR A 620 -27.33 -24.99 6.44
C THR A 620 -26.24 -25.98 6.08
N LEU A 621 -25.42 -25.66 5.07
CA LEU A 621 -24.22 -26.40 4.69
C LEU A 621 -23.00 -25.57 5.12
N TRP A 622 -22.23 -26.06 6.09
CA TRP A 622 -21.05 -25.36 6.61
C TRP A 622 -19.89 -25.45 5.63
N LYS A 623 -19.15 -24.36 5.44
CA LYS A 623 -17.94 -24.33 4.60
C LYS A 623 -16.82 -25.20 5.14
N GLU A 624 -16.80 -25.41 6.46
CA GLU A 624 -15.95 -26.36 7.14
C GLU A 624 -16.84 -27.41 7.82
N SER A 625 -16.95 -28.56 7.20
CA SER A 625 -17.78 -29.65 7.67
C SER A 625 -16.91 -30.74 8.32
N LYS A 626 -17.20 -31.09 9.57
CA LYS A 626 -16.46 -32.16 10.27
C LYS A 626 -16.86 -33.53 9.72
N TYR A 627 -15.85 -34.35 9.42
CA TYR A 627 -16.00 -35.74 9.07
C TYR A 627 -14.98 -36.54 9.89
N PHE A 628 -15.44 -37.21 10.96
CA PHE A 628 -14.59 -37.77 12.03
C PHE A 628 -13.60 -36.69 12.53
N ASP A 629 -12.32 -37.02 12.62
CA ASP A 629 -11.26 -36.09 13.08
C ASP A 629 -10.74 -35.13 11.98
N GLN A 630 -11.41 -35.06 10.83
CA GLN A 630 -10.99 -34.25 9.69
C GLN A 630 -12.00 -33.15 9.35
N VAL A 631 -11.53 -32.06 8.76
CA VAL A 631 -12.37 -30.97 8.30
C VAL A 631 -12.39 -30.96 6.77
N LEU A 632 -13.58 -31.12 6.21
CA LEU A 632 -13.83 -31.00 4.77
C LEU A 632 -14.12 -29.55 4.42
N LYS A 633 -13.28 -28.95 3.59
CA LYS A 633 -13.50 -27.58 3.08
C LYS A 633 -14.40 -27.60 1.85
N ILE A 634 -15.54 -26.92 1.96
CA ILE A 634 -16.54 -26.82 0.91
C ILE A 634 -16.45 -25.45 0.25
N THR A 635 -15.91 -25.41 -0.95
CA THR A 635 -15.92 -24.21 -1.80
C THR A 635 -17.29 -23.96 -2.40
N LYS A 636 -17.52 -22.79 -2.94
CA LYS A 636 -18.77 -22.40 -3.62
C LYS A 636 -19.14 -23.38 -4.73
N GLU A 637 -18.18 -23.78 -5.57
CA GLU A 637 -18.37 -24.72 -6.67
C GLU A 637 -18.77 -26.11 -6.16
N LYS A 638 -18.11 -26.55 -5.07
CA LYS A 638 -18.47 -27.81 -4.40
C LYS A 638 -19.89 -27.73 -3.82
N ALA A 639 -20.24 -26.60 -3.20
CA ALA A 639 -21.58 -26.40 -2.65
C ALA A 639 -22.66 -26.43 -3.75
N LYS A 640 -22.45 -25.75 -4.88
CA LYS A 640 -23.36 -25.79 -6.02
C LYS A 640 -23.61 -27.24 -6.50
N LYS A 641 -22.55 -28.04 -6.65
CA LYS A 641 -22.65 -29.45 -7.05
C LYS A 641 -23.39 -30.28 -5.99
N LEU A 642 -22.98 -30.16 -4.73
CA LEU A 642 -23.61 -30.91 -3.64
C LEU A 642 -25.09 -30.58 -3.50
N ILE A 643 -25.48 -29.30 -3.57
CA ILE A 643 -26.89 -28.87 -3.46
C ILE A 643 -27.71 -29.36 -4.67
N LYS A 644 -27.08 -29.48 -5.84
CA LYS A 644 -27.70 -30.07 -7.03
C LYS A 644 -27.90 -31.58 -6.94
N GLY A 645 -27.25 -32.24 -5.97
CA GLY A 645 -27.27 -33.70 -5.78
C GLY A 645 -26.09 -34.43 -6.40
N ASP A 646 -25.10 -33.72 -6.93
CA ASP A 646 -23.92 -34.32 -7.54
C ASP A 646 -22.96 -34.87 -6.48
N LYS A 647 -22.24 -35.93 -6.85
CA LYS A 647 -21.12 -36.46 -6.04
C LYS A 647 -19.91 -35.52 -6.13
N VAL A 648 -19.35 -35.10 -4.99
CA VAL A 648 -18.19 -34.21 -4.92
C VAL A 648 -17.02 -34.93 -4.26
N LYS A 649 -15.84 -34.81 -4.85
CA LYS A 649 -14.60 -35.44 -4.46
C LYS A 649 -13.90 -34.67 -3.34
N PHE A 650 -13.49 -35.36 -2.28
CA PHE A 650 -12.66 -34.83 -1.19
C PHE A 650 -11.45 -35.72 -0.94
N LYS A 651 -10.34 -35.10 -0.58
CA LYS A 651 -9.14 -35.78 -0.06
C LYS A 651 -9.28 -36.01 1.42
N LEU A 652 -8.92 -37.19 1.87
CA LEU A 652 -8.98 -37.63 3.25
C LEU A 652 -7.65 -38.25 3.66
N LYS A 653 -7.29 -38.13 4.94
CA LYS A 653 -6.14 -38.80 5.52
C LYS A 653 -6.61 -40.14 6.12
N GLY A 654 -6.02 -41.24 5.67
CA GLY A 654 -6.12 -42.54 6.30
C GLY A 654 -5.01 -42.77 7.35
N LYS A 655 -4.99 -43.92 8.00
CA LYS A 655 -3.94 -44.23 8.99
C LYS A 655 -2.52 -44.19 8.43
N ASN A 656 -2.33 -44.61 7.15
CA ASN A 656 -1.01 -44.70 6.53
C ASN A 656 -0.91 -43.94 5.16
N ASN A 657 -2.03 -43.55 4.57
CA ASN A 657 -2.05 -42.97 3.22
C ASN A 657 -3.18 -41.93 3.05
N GLU A 658 -2.99 -40.97 2.15
CA GLU A 658 -4.07 -40.11 1.68
C GLU A 658 -4.91 -40.84 0.61
N TYR A 659 -6.21 -40.69 0.68
CA TYR A 659 -7.13 -41.25 -0.31
C TYR A 659 -8.21 -40.24 -0.67
N GLU A 660 -8.89 -40.49 -1.79
CA GLU A 660 -9.98 -39.66 -2.26
C GLU A 660 -11.29 -40.44 -2.25
N ALA A 661 -12.36 -39.78 -1.81
CA ALA A 661 -13.70 -40.33 -1.82
C ALA A 661 -14.72 -39.33 -2.29
N TYR A 662 -15.81 -39.85 -2.86
CA TYR A 662 -16.96 -39.02 -3.21
C TYR A 662 -17.88 -38.83 -2.02
N PHE A 663 -18.44 -37.62 -1.93
CA PHE A 663 -19.44 -37.28 -0.92
C PHE A 663 -20.69 -36.73 -1.58
N THR A 664 -21.82 -36.99 -0.99
CA THR A 664 -23.14 -36.45 -1.34
C THR A 664 -23.77 -35.78 -0.12
N LEU A 665 -24.79 -34.94 -0.36
CA LEU A 665 -25.61 -34.40 0.72
C LEU A 665 -26.61 -35.43 1.19
N LYS A 666 -26.77 -35.53 2.52
CA LYS A 666 -27.83 -36.28 3.17
C LYS A 666 -28.52 -35.41 4.22
N MET A 667 -29.85 -35.36 4.14
CA MET A 667 -30.64 -34.70 5.15
C MET A 667 -30.73 -35.56 6.42
N LYS A 668 -30.46 -34.99 7.59
CA LYS A 668 -30.67 -35.59 8.88
C LYS A 668 -31.55 -34.66 9.72
N GLY A 669 -32.87 -34.85 9.64
CA GLY A 669 -33.83 -33.90 10.17
C GLY A 669 -33.72 -32.54 9.45
N ASP A 670 -33.47 -31.48 10.21
CA ASP A 670 -33.34 -30.11 9.69
C ASP A 670 -31.93 -29.75 9.18
N TYR A 671 -30.96 -30.64 9.34
CA TYR A 671 -29.57 -30.36 9.06
C TYR A 671 -29.07 -31.13 7.83
N ILE A 672 -28.14 -30.53 7.12
CA ILE A 672 -27.41 -31.17 6.03
C ILE A 672 -26.14 -31.80 6.58
N ASN A 673 -25.91 -33.08 6.29
CA ASN A 673 -24.67 -33.79 6.53
C ASN A 673 -24.05 -34.23 5.19
N LEU A 674 -22.74 -34.46 5.21
CA LEU A 674 -22.02 -35.10 4.11
C LEU A 674 -21.97 -36.60 4.35
N GLU A 675 -22.45 -37.40 3.41
CA GLU A 675 -22.35 -38.83 3.40
C GLU A 675 -21.26 -39.28 2.43
N LYS A 676 -20.35 -40.10 2.95
CA LYS A 676 -19.28 -40.71 2.16
C LYS A 676 -19.83 -41.80 1.27
N GLY A 677 -19.56 -41.70 -0.03
CA GLY A 677 -19.82 -42.73 -1.02
C GLY A 677 -18.57 -43.54 -1.38
N GLU A 678 -18.45 -43.87 -2.65
CA GLU A 678 -17.38 -44.71 -3.18
C GLU A 678 -16.00 -44.09 -3.12
N PHE A 679 -14.97 -44.92 -3.05
CA PHE A 679 -13.58 -44.47 -3.20
C PHE A 679 -13.32 -44.12 -4.67
N VAL A 680 -12.48 -43.12 -4.90
CA VAL A 680 -12.02 -42.79 -6.26
C VAL A 680 -11.03 -43.87 -6.67
N SER A 681 -11.38 -44.71 -7.64
CA SER A 681 -10.46 -45.72 -8.20
C SER A 681 -9.29 -44.97 -8.89
N LYS A 682 -8.04 -45.30 -8.51
CA LYS A 682 -6.87 -44.87 -9.29
C LYS A 682 -6.98 -45.53 -10.66
N LYS A 683 -7.22 -44.76 -11.72
CA LYS A 683 -6.96 -45.28 -13.07
C LYS A 683 -5.50 -45.74 -13.11
N LYS A 684 -5.28 -47.04 -13.29
CA LYS A 684 -3.94 -47.54 -13.65
C LYS A 684 -3.54 -46.81 -14.93
N LYS A 685 -2.44 -46.06 -14.86
CA LYS A 685 -1.74 -45.57 -16.07
C LYS A 685 -1.01 -46.73 -16.72
#